data_5f0ef9482adda736a19311e31e4e2268
#
_entry.id   5f0ef9482adda736a19311e31e4e2268
#
_cell.length_a   1.000
_cell.length_b   1.000
_cell.length_c   1.000
_cell.angle_alpha   90.00
_cell.angle_beta   90.00
_cell.angle_gamma   90.00
#
_symmetry.space_group_name_H-M   'P 1'
#
loop_
_entity.id
_entity.type
_entity.pdbx_description
1 polymer ?
#
loop_
_entity_poly.entity_id
_entity_poly.type
_entity_poly.pdbx_seq_one_letter_code
_entity_poly.pdbx_strand_id
1 'polypeptide(L)'
;MKKSLLITIFAAVSLLPVHAQQPDSVITEILSASVITEGNITYKVDRTTHFFSAAEVKAARDGRELVATIPNLLIDKQSNTLATLAGKKILILINGIKSTDTDLQLIPASKIKKVDFYDVPPVRYMDMADVVLNVVTSRLDTGWNGSVYTRVGQMYSHGDVALSRVSGNNKLTVNLGGHFNHKRKVWDEETGEFSYRLGGDEYKYEYSQKQREWGNQYSGGVAWLNGKPGDYMLQISADYSFFNNKMSRDRYIDFALNGLKDTRSGVASNDVTTMKPTVDVYFEKTLSETSTLMADVTATSYSNDQNAFTSETDAFEDLLDLRSRKNSVIGELVWSYAKENRTFNAGYRGAFGFLRSDLSGSGVTNVRTGRQRLYGEYSSRHGSFSYRVSLGAENNMKAGDDGFSRFAFSPTVLLSYRLNKRNMLRLRLDSETSMPDIQQMSGNRILIMENFYRRGNAEVHNSTGYQSRLIYSYNIPRKLIVQTDAHYNRTAGFLYDAFVQDGDAWYLETRNAHRFSEAGMNMIVTYIPWKWLRLGVDVSADRQTIKETSSGEAFSDWFFPVYLNASAVWGNWSLSCRQTFGGKMLDGLYRKGLEKVSYLSLTYGWKNWQFGAQCLFPFYDDKYSNETVSFAPVRHVTQTNLRTKNREFGFTISWFFQRGKENHSAKSLENSDVDSGVFRF
;
A
#
# COMPACT_ATOMS: atom_id res chain seq x y z
N MET A 1 -25.30 12.89 -34.43
CA MET A 1 -24.59 14.10 -33.97
C MET A 1 -23.96 13.85 -32.59
N LYS A 2 -22.85 13.13 -32.47
CA LYS A 2 -22.08 12.92 -31.20
C LYS A 2 -20.64 12.47 -31.50
N LYS A 3 -19.90 13.18 -32.36
CA LYS A 3 -18.48 12.89 -32.65
C LYS A 3 -17.58 14.14 -32.71
N SER A 4 -18.03 15.30 -32.23
CA SER A 4 -17.27 16.56 -32.44
C SER A 4 -16.78 17.25 -31.13
N LEU A 5 -16.89 16.63 -29.96
CA LEU A 5 -16.54 17.33 -28.70
C LEU A 5 -15.14 17.02 -28.15
N LEU A 6 -14.44 16.02 -28.70
CA LEU A 6 -13.12 15.62 -28.17
C LEU A 6 -11.93 16.28 -28.87
N ILE A 7 -12.13 16.91 -30.02
CA ILE A 7 -11.06 17.50 -30.85
C ILE A 7 -10.84 18.99 -30.53
N THR A 8 -11.81 19.66 -29.92
CA THR A 8 -11.78 21.13 -29.75
C THR A 8 -10.93 21.58 -28.54
N ILE A 9 -10.58 20.69 -27.60
CA ILE A 9 -9.74 21.05 -26.42
C ILE A 9 -8.24 21.08 -26.76
N PHE A 10 -7.79 20.38 -27.80
CA PHE A 10 -6.37 20.34 -28.20
C PHE A 10 -5.91 21.51 -29.09
N ALA A 11 -6.82 22.26 -29.68
CA ALA A 11 -6.48 23.30 -30.64
C ALA A 11 -6.32 24.73 -30.03
N ALA A 12 -6.65 24.92 -28.74
CA ALA A 12 -6.63 26.25 -28.12
C ALA A 12 -5.31 26.65 -27.42
N VAL A 13 -4.29 25.78 -27.41
CA VAL A 13 -3.02 26.01 -26.67
C VAL A 13 -1.87 26.48 -27.57
N SER A 14 -2.05 26.62 -28.88
CA SER A 14 -0.93 26.78 -29.81
C SER A 14 -0.62 28.20 -30.32
N LEU A 15 -1.17 29.27 -29.76
CA LEU A 15 -0.92 30.64 -30.23
C LEU A 15 -0.66 31.64 -29.12
N LEU A 16 0.55 31.66 -28.56
CA LEU A 16 1.15 32.87 -27.96
C LEU A 16 2.68 32.80 -28.09
N PRO A 17 3.36 33.73 -28.72
CA PRO A 17 4.82 33.81 -28.76
C PRO A 17 5.35 34.51 -27.47
N VAL A 18 6.12 33.78 -26.67
CA VAL A 18 6.84 34.37 -25.53
C VAL A 18 8.34 34.27 -25.77
N HIS A 19 8.98 35.43 -25.68
CA HIS A 19 10.43 35.55 -25.73
C HIS A 19 11.05 34.98 -24.45
N ALA A 20 11.96 34.04 -24.59
CA ALA A 20 12.63 33.36 -23.48
C ALA A 20 13.90 34.09 -23.08
N GLN A 21 13.95 34.61 -21.87
CA GLN A 21 15.20 34.78 -21.10
C GLN A 21 15.28 33.58 -20.15
N GLN A 22 16.46 32.95 -20.06
CA GLN A 22 16.70 31.79 -19.19
C GLN A 22 16.58 32.20 -17.71
N PRO A 23 15.77 31.49 -16.93
CA PRO A 23 15.93 31.41 -15.48
C PRO A 23 16.37 30.03 -15.04
N ASP A 24 17.35 30.00 -14.16
CA ASP A 24 17.71 28.81 -13.38
C ASP A 24 16.54 28.30 -12.58
N SER A 25 16.42 26.98 -12.48
CA SER A 25 15.28 26.25 -11.95
C SER A 25 14.81 26.71 -10.56
N VAL A 26 13.67 27.36 -10.48
CA VAL A 26 13.01 27.86 -9.25
C VAL A 26 12.75 26.78 -8.21
N ILE A 27 12.55 25.53 -8.62
CA ILE A 27 12.38 24.40 -7.68
C ILE A 27 13.65 24.12 -6.87
N THR A 28 14.82 24.46 -7.38
CA THR A 28 16.11 24.28 -6.68
C THR A 28 16.36 25.41 -5.67
N GLU A 29 15.92 26.63 -5.93
CA GLU A 29 16.18 27.80 -5.05
C GLU A 29 15.24 27.88 -3.83
N ILE A 30 13.99 27.43 -3.92
CA ILE A 30 13.11 27.33 -2.74
C ILE A 30 13.66 26.35 -1.68
N LEU A 31 14.59 25.48 -2.07
CA LEU A 31 15.28 24.54 -1.19
C LEU A 31 16.57 25.11 -0.57
N SER A 32 17.10 26.22 -1.07
CA SER A 32 18.39 26.76 -0.60
C SER A 32 18.28 27.80 0.55
N ALA A 33 17.10 28.32 0.84
CA ALA A 33 16.91 29.22 1.97
C ALA A 33 16.84 28.48 3.30
N SER A 34 17.98 28.48 4.02
CA SER A 34 18.16 28.01 5.41
C SER A 34 18.19 26.50 5.68
N VAL A 35 19.13 25.79 5.10
CA VAL A 35 19.62 24.54 5.67
C VAL A 35 20.74 24.87 6.66
N ILE A 36 20.43 24.99 7.93
CA ILE A 36 21.41 24.84 8.99
C ILE A 36 21.57 23.36 9.22
N THR A 37 22.53 22.75 8.56
CA THR A 37 22.87 21.32 8.67
C THR A 37 23.71 21.09 9.93
N GLU A 38 23.08 20.86 11.04
CA GLU A 38 23.70 20.21 12.21
C GLU A 38 23.06 18.84 12.50
N GLY A 39 22.46 18.16 11.51
CA GLY A 39 21.86 16.86 11.73
C GLY A 39 21.42 16.16 10.45
N ASN A 40 21.36 14.86 10.50
CA ASN A 40 20.88 14.03 9.38
C ASN A 40 19.37 14.16 9.13
N ILE A 41 18.63 14.95 9.93
CA ILE A 41 17.18 15.07 9.85
C ILE A 41 16.76 16.52 10.04
N THR A 42 15.89 17.02 9.15
CA THR A 42 15.24 18.31 9.26
C THR A 42 13.73 18.14 9.27
N TYR A 43 13.06 18.71 10.27
CA TYR A 43 11.61 18.69 10.37
C TYR A 43 10.98 19.87 9.64
N LYS A 44 9.99 19.60 8.81
CA LYS A 44 9.10 20.59 8.17
C LYS A 44 7.68 20.40 8.66
N VAL A 45 6.75 21.27 8.26
CA VAL A 45 5.35 21.19 8.69
C VAL A 45 4.70 19.85 8.35
N ASP A 46 4.96 19.37 7.15
CA ASP A 46 4.27 18.26 6.51
C ASP A 46 5.16 17.05 6.30
N ARG A 47 6.46 17.18 6.59
CA ARG A 47 7.44 16.12 6.30
C ARG A 47 8.67 16.20 7.19
N THR A 48 9.34 15.08 7.26
CA THR A 48 10.68 14.96 7.82
C THR A 48 11.67 14.75 6.69
N THR A 49 12.69 15.62 6.57
CA THR A 49 13.74 15.48 5.55
C THR A 49 14.93 14.74 6.15
N HIS A 50 15.31 13.63 5.54
CA HIS A 50 16.44 12.79 5.94
C HIS A 50 17.63 13.02 4.99
N PHE A 51 18.82 13.20 5.58
CA PHE A 51 20.11 13.24 4.90
C PHE A 51 20.96 12.07 5.34
N PHE A 52 21.75 11.53 4.45
CA PHE A 52 22.53 10.32 4.70
C PHE A 52 24.01 10.61 4.90
N SER A 53 24.64 9.89 5.80
CA SER A 53 26.09 9.93 5.99
C SER A 53 26.81 9.18 4.87
N ALA A 54 28.10 9.50 4.65
CA ALA A 54 28.92 8.77 3.69
C ALA A 54 29.01 7.25 4.00
N ALA A 55 28.93 6.88 5.28
CA ALA A 55 28.93 5.47 5.70
C ALA A 55 27.62 4.77 5.31
N GLU A 56 26.46 5.40 5.50
CA GLU A 56 25.16 4.85 5.06
C GLU A 56 25.10 4.72 3.54
N VAL A 57 25.54 5.76 2.82
CA VAL A 57 25.62 5.73 1.34
C VAL A 57 26.54 4.62 0.84
N LYS A 58 27.70 4.41 1.48
CA LYS A 58 28.65 3.36 1.10
C LYS A 58 28.11 1.95 1.42
N ALA A 59 27.32 1.83 2.48
CA ALA A 59 26.76 0.54 2.90
C ALA A 59 25.58 0.11 2.04
N ALA A 60 24.81 1.06 1.52
CA ALA A 60 23.67 0.81 0.66
C ALA A 60 24.14 0.66 -0.81
N ARG A 61 23.65 -0.39 -1.46
CA ARG A 61 23.92 -0.66 -2.88
C ARG A 61 23.17 0.32 -3.78
N ASP A 62 21.92 0.52 -3.50
CA ASP A 62 20.98 1.30 -4.30
C ASP A 62 20.12 2.22 -3.43
N GLY A 63 19.27 3.00 -4.09
CA GLY A 63 18.43 3.97 -3.43
C GLY A 63 17.41 3.36 -2.48
N ARG A 64 16.90 2.18 -2.78
CA ARG A 64 15.94 1.48 -1.94
C ARG A 64 16.56 1.05 -0.61
N GLU A 65 17.76 0.45 -0.65
CA GLU A 65 18.48 0.08 0.57
C GLU A 65 18.84 1.31 1.41
N LEU A 66 19.22 2.41 0.77
CA LEU A 66 19.51 3.64 1.48
C LEU A 66 18.25 4.21 2.14
N VAL A 67 17.13 4.26 1.43
CA VAL A 67 15.84 4.76 1.96
C VAL A 67 15.33 3.87 3.08
N ALA A 68 15.52 2.56 3.02
CA ALA A 68 15.14 1.63 4.10
C ALA A 68 15.94 1.85 5.40
N THR A 69 16.99 2.68 5.40
CA THR A 69 17.67 3.10 6.64
C THR A 69 16.90 4.17 7.40
N ILE A 70 15.91 4.81 6.82
CA ILE A 70 15.04 5.78 7.48
C ILE A 70 14.24 5.06 8.57
N PRO A 71 14.10 5.63 9.79
CA PRO A 71 13.24 5.08 10.82
C PRO A 71 11.84 4.80 10.29
N ASN A 72 11.21 3.73 10.72
CA ASN A 72 9.93 3.21 10.25
C ASN A 72 9.92 2.54 8.87
N LEU A 73 11.01 2.57 8.13
CA LEU A 73 11.09 1.91 6.84
C LEU A 73 11.97 0.66 6.90
N LEU A 74 11.65 -0.29 6.05
CA LEU A 74 12.41 -1.53 5.86
C LEU A 74 12.18 -2.06 4.44
N ILE A 75 13.01 -3.00 4.04
CA ILE A 75 12.71 -3.84 2.87
C ILE A 75 12.02 -5.10 3.38
N ASP A 76 10.79 -5.31 2.97
CA ASP A 76 10.13 -6.59 3.15
C ASP A 76 10.89 -7.65 2.35
N LYS A 77 11.41 -8.66 3.03
CA LYS A 77 12.25 -9.69 2.40
C LYS A 77 11.44 -10.75 1.66
N GLN A 78 10.15 -10.80 1.88
CA GLN A 78 9.23 -11.69 1.17
C GLN A 78 8.85 -11.11 -0.20
N SER A 79 8.37 -9.88 -0.23
CA SER A 79 7.99 -9.18 -1.46
C SER A 79 9.17 -8.46 -2.14
N ASN A 80 10.29 -8.27 -1.45
CA ASN A 80 11.44 -7.45 -1.85
C ASN A 80 11.08 -6.00 -2.17
N THR A 81 10.10 -5.45 -1.45
CA THR A 81 9.63 -4.07 -1.61
C THR A 81 9.88 -3.25 -0.36
N LEU A 82 9.94 -1.93 -0.52
CA LEU A 82 9.98 -1.01 0.61
C LEU A 82 8.66 -1.05 1.36
N ALA A 83 8.71 -1.21 2.66
CA ALA A 83 7.55 -1.29 3.55
C ALA A 83 7.74 -0.41 4.79
N THR A 84 6.64 -0.05 5.44
CA THR A 84 6.70 0.51 6.79
C THR A 84 6.68 -0.60 7.82
N LEU A 85 7.21 -0.35 9.01
CA LEU A 85 7.14 -1.29 10.15
C LEU A 85 5.69 -1.66 10.48
N ALA A 86 4.79 -0.71 10.42
CA ALA A 86 3.37 -0.88 10.73
C ALA A 86 2.50 -1.36 9.55
N GLY A 87 3.09 -1.75 8.41
CA GLY A 87 2.35 -2.20 7.23
C GLY A 87 1.55 -1.11 6.49
N LYS A 88 1.82 0.18 6.76
CA LYS A 88 1.15 1.29 6.09
C LYS A 88 1.53 1.36 4.62
N LYS A 89 0.59 1.75 3.78
CA LYS A 89 0.78 1.90 2.35
C LYS A 89 1.72 3.06 2.03
N ILE A 90 2.77 2.79 1.28
CA ILE A 90 3.78 3.79 0.88
C ILE A 90 3.55 4.21 -0.56
N LEU A 91 3.62 5.52 -0.82
CA LEU A 91 3.80 6.09 -2.14
C LEU A 91 5.24 6.59 -2.27
N ILE A 92 5.96 6.09 -3.26
CA ILE A 92 7.33 6.53 -3.57
C ILE A 92 7.27 7.59 -4.66
N LEU A 93 7.94 8.71 -4.39
CA LEU A 93 8.20 9.75 -5.37
C LEU A 93 9.73 9.86 -5.58
N ILE A 94 10.16 10.03 -6.82
CA ILE A 94 11.55 10.37 -7.14
C ILE A 94 11.56 11.76 -7.76
N ASN A 95 12.16 12.73 -7.06
CA ASN A 95 12.15 14.15 -7.43
C ASN A 95 10.72 14.73 -7.63
N GLY A 96 9.76 14.31 -6.81
CA GLY A 96 8.37 14.74 -6.86
C GLY A 96 7.45 13.86 -7.67
N ILE A 97 7.94 12.77 -8.30
CA ILE A 97 7.19 11.91 -9.22
C ILE A 97 6.91 10.60 -8.56
N LYS A 98 5.70 10.15 -8.70
CA LYS A 98 5.35 8.79 -8.32
C LYS A 98 6.17 7.81 -9.13
N SER A 99 6.81 6.93 -8.43
CA SER A 99 7.77 5.98 -8.95
C SER A 99 7.54 4.65 -8.27
N THR A 100 8.06 3.61 -8.87
CA THR A 100 7.98 2.27 -8.33
C THR A 100 9.17 1.99 -7.40
N ASP A 101 9.06 0.94 -6.62
CA ASP A 101 10.17 0.40 -5.85
C ASP A 101 11.36 0.00 -6.75
N THR A 102 11.06 -0.49 -7.97
CA THR A 102 12.06 -0.82 -9.00
C THR A 102 12.80 0.44 -9.49
N ASP A 103 12.10 1.56 -9.70
CA ASP A 103 12.74 2.83 -10.08
C ASP A 103 13.70 3.32 -9.00
N LEU A 104 13.31 3.17 -7.72
CA LEU A 104 14.15 3.52 -6.59
C LEU A 104 15.40 2.61 -6.53
N GLN A 105 15.26 1.34 -6.86
CA GLN A 105 16.37 0.40 -6.98
C GLN A 105 17.35 0.76 -8.10
N LEU A 106 16.88 1.39 -9.19
CA LEU A 106 17.72 1.88 -10.29
C LEU A 106 18.62 3.07 -9.91
N ILE A 107 18.42 3.68 -8.77
CA ILE A 107 19.18 4.86 -8.32
C ILE A 107 20.34 4.38 -7.48
N PRO A 108 21.60 4.71 -7.81
CA PRO A 108 22.72 4.51 -6.90
C PRO A 108 22.51 5.25 -5.59
N ALA A 109 22.81 4.63 -4.45
CA ALA A 109 22.73 5.26 -3.15
C ALA A 109 23.49 6.61 -3.10
N SER A 110 24.66 6.69 -3.79
CA SER A 110 25.47 7.92 -3.88
C SER A 110 24.81 9.08 -4.61
N LYS A 111 23.72 8.84 -5.33
CA LYS A 111 23.00 9.87 -6.09
C LYS A 111 21.82 10.45 -5.30
N ILE A 112 21.44 9.85 -4.20
CA ILE A 112 20.39 10.38 -3.32
C ILE A 112 21.00 11.52 -2.48
N LYS A 113 20.42 12.70 -2.62
CA LYS A 113 20.78 13.89 -1.85
C LYS A 113 20.05 13.93 -0.51
N LYS A 114 18.77 13.58 -0.51
CA LYS A 114 17.88 13.56 0.65
C LYS A 114 16.61 12.79 0.36
N VAL A 115 15.85 12.46 1.41
CA VAL A 115 14.51 11.94 1.31
C VAL A 115 13.57 12.79 2.15
N ASP A 116 12.52 13.30 1.53
CA ASP A 116 11.42 13.97 2.21
C ASP A 116 10.35 12.90 2.56
N PHE A 117 10.20 12.59 3.84
CA PHE A 117 9.26 11.62 4.39
C PHE A 117 8.02 12.36 4.87
N TYR A 118 6.87 12.13 4.23
CA TYR A 118 5.56 12.68 4.62
C TYR A 118 4.80 11.61 5.39
N ASP A 119 4.74 11.73 6.69
CA ASP A 119 3.88 10.94 7.57
C ASP A 119 2.41 11.39 7.51
N VAL A 120 2.16 12.54 6.90
CA VAL A 120 0.86 13.06 6.53
C VAL A 120 0.91 13.41 5.04
N PRO A 121 0.35 12.58 4.15
CA PRO A 121 0.35 12.86 2.73
C PRO A 121 -0.25 14.22 2.39
N PRO A 122 0.25 14.94 1.37
CA PRO A 122 -0.50 16.02 0.73
C PRO A 122 -1.89 15.55 0.29
N VAL A 123 -2.86 16.47 0.25
CA VAL A 123 -4.27 16.14 -0.04
C VAL A 123 -4.47 15.34 -1.33
N ARG A 124 -3.64 15.58 -2.34
CA ARG A 124 -3.65 14.85 -3.62
C ARG A 124 -3.29 13.36 -3.51
N TYR A 125 -2.58 12.95 -2.46
CA TYR A 125 -2.12 11.57 -2.25
C TYR A 125 -2.84 10.85 -1.11
N MET A 126 -3.74 11.50 -0.39
CA MET A 126 -4.39 10.94 0.81
C MET A 126 -5.18 9.66 0.54
N ASP A 127 -5.80 9.56 -0.64
CA ASP A 127 -6.54 8.37 -1.07
C ASP A 127 -5.64 7.28 -1.70
N MET A 128 -4.35 7.56 -1.88
CA MET A 128 -3.40 6.65 -2.52
C MET A 128 -2.48 5.96 -1.51
N ALA A 129 -2.10 6.64 -0.42
CA ALA A 129 -1.13 6.12 0.53
C ALA A 129 -1.24 6.78 1.90
N ASP A 130 -0.83 6.03 2.94
CA ASP A 130 -0.73 6.53 4.31
C ASP A 130 0.55 7.31 4.56
N VAL A 131 1.58 7.07 3.72
CA VAL A 131 2.91 7.67 3.81
C VAL A 131 3.43 7.99 2.41
N VAL A 132 4.06 9.15 2.24
CA VAL A 132 4.71 9.51 0.98
C VAL A 132 6.21 9.73 1.21
N LEU A 133 7.02 9.14 0.35
CA LEU A 133 8.48 9.30 0.31
C LEU A 133 8.86 10.03 -0.96
N ASN A 134 9.45 11.23 -0.86
CA ASN A 134 10.02 11.91 -2.01
C ASN A 134 11.55 11.84 -1.96
N VAL A 135 12.12 11.01 -2.81
CA VAL A 135 13.57 10.80 -2.93
C VAL A 135 14.14 11.82 -3.90
N VAL A 136 14.95 12.74 -3.39
CA VAL A 136 15.61 13.79 -4.19
C VAL A 136 17.00 13.32 -4.58
N THR A 137 17.25 13.28 -5.89
CA THR A 137 18.49 12.72 -6.47
C THR A 137 19.25 13.74 -7.30
N SER A 138 20.54 13.47 -7.54
CA SER A 138 21.27 14.04 -8.68
C SER A 138 20.98 13.18 -9.92
N ARG A 139 21.14 13.73 -11.10
CA ARG A 139 20.59 13.21 -12.36
C ARG A 139 21.66 12.92 -13.41
N LEU A 140 21.32 12.12 -14.44
CA LEU A 140 22.13 11.82 -15.62
C LEU A 140 21.76 12.73 -16.80
N ASP A 141 22.78 13.31 -17.48
CA ASP A 141 22.61 14.04 -18.75
C ASP A 141 22.50 13.11 -19.95
N THR A 142 23.42 12.16 -19.99
CA THR A 142 23.52 11.21 -21.09
C THR A 142 24.17 9.95 -20.58
N GLY A 143 23.56 8.79 -20.84
CA GLY A 143 24.15 7.54 -20.44
C GLY A 143 23.17 6.40 -20.26
N TRP A 144 23.67 5.34 -19.68
CA TRP A 144 22.95 4.12 -19.36
C TRP A 144 23.03 3.85 -17.87
N ASN A 145 21.93 3.39 -17.30
CA ASN A 145 21.91 2.75 -15.99
C ASN A 145 21.06 1.48 -16.04
N GLY A 146 21.41 0.51 -15.24
CA GLY A 146 20.65 -0.73 -15.16
C GLY A 146 20.86 -1.45 -13.85
N SER A 147 19.91 -2.27 -13.49
CA SER A 147 19.97 -3.14 -12.32
C SER A 147 19.44 -4.53 -12.67
N VAL A 148 20.03 -5.52 -12.02
CA VAL A 148 19.54 -6.88 -11.97
C VAL A 148 19.48 -7.28 -10.51
N TYR A 149 18.36 -7.82 -10.09
CA TYR A 149 18.20 -8.42 -8.78
C TYR A 149 17.60 -9.81 -8.93
N THR A 150 18.11 -10.78 -8.21
CA THR A 150 17.56 -12.12 -8.14
C THR A 150 17.64 -12.64 -6.71
N ARG A 151 16.54 -13.21 -6.24
CA ARG A 151 16.43 -14.00 -5.02
C ARG A 151 15.99 -15.41 -5.38
N VAL A 152 16.75 -16.37 -4.90
CA VAL A 152 16.39 -17.80 -4.96
C VAL A 152 16.15 -18.27 -3.54
N GLY A 153 14.94 -18.67 -3.24
CA GLY A 153 14.52 -19.16 -1.93
C GLY A 153 13.81 -20.50 -2.01
N GLN A 154 13.57 -21.11 -0.87
CA GLN A 154 12.90 -22.40 -0.80
C GLN A 154 11.40 -22.30 -1.12
N MET A 155 10.75 -21.20 -0.73
CA MET A 155 9.30 -20.98 -0.92
C MET A 155 9.02 -20.00 -2.04
N TYR A 156 9.85 -18.96 -2.19
CA TYR A 156 9.69 -17.98 -3.27
C TYR A 156 11.02 -17.67 -3.92
N SER A 157 10.96 -17.43 -5.22
CA SER A 157 12.04 -16.80 -5.97
C SER A 157 11.48 -15.60 -6.72
N HIS A 158 12.29 -14.56 -6.88
CA HIS A 158 11.93 -13.48 -7.75
C HIS A 158 13.17 -12.87 -8.40
N GLY A 159 12.95 -12.20 -9.53
CA GLY A 159 13.99 -11.52 -10.25
C GLY A 159 13.44 -10.29 -10.96
N ASP A 160 14.22 -9.21 -10.95
CA ASP A 160 13.90 -7.96 -11.60
C ASP A 160 15.08 -7.49 -12.43
N VAL A 161 14.79 -7.02 -13.63
CA VAL A 161 15.76 -6.40 -14.54
C VAL A 161 15.20 -5.05 -14.95
N ALA A 162 15.99 -4.01 -14.83
CA ALA A 162 15.62 -2.72 -15.35
C ALA A 162 16.79 -2.06 -16.07
N LEU A 163 16.50 -1.40 -17.20
CA LEU A 163 17.46 -0.70 -18.03
C LEU A 163 16.92 0.66 -18.41
N SER A 164 17.73 1.70 -18.28
CA SER A 164 17.37 3.05 -18.67
C SER A 164 18.47 3.69 -19.50
N ARG A 165 18.08 4.39 -20.56
CA ARG A 165 18.93 5.24 -21.38
C ARG A 165 18.48 6.68 -21.32
N VAL A 166 19.39 7.58 -21.04
CA VAL A 166 19.17 9.02 -21.11
C VAL A 166 19.98 9.60 -22.26
N SER A 167 19.38 10.45 -23.08
CA SER A 167 20.03 11.15 -24.19
C SER A 167 19.41 12.54 -24.34
N GLY A 168 20.11 13.57 -23.84
CA GLY A 168 19.60 14.93 -23.80
C GLY A 168 18.27 15.00 -23.01
N ASN A 169 17.24 15.49 -23.65
CA ASN A 169 15.91 15.65 -23.05
C ASN A 169 15.08 14.34 -22.98
N ASN A 170 15.59 13.25 -23.51
CA ASN A 170 14.86 11.98 -23.59
C ASN A 170 15.40 10.96 -22.60
N LYS A 171 14.49 10.22 -21.94
CA LYS A 171 14.79 9.04 -21.15
C LYS A 171 13.87 7.90 -21.57
N LEU A 172 14.45 6.75 -21.92
CA LEU A 172 13.72 5.50 -22.13
C LEU A 172 14.07 4.54 -21.00
N THR A 173 13.06 3.95 -20.37
CA THR A 173 13.22 2.93 -19.33
C THR A 173 12.45 1.69 -19.75
N VAL A 174 13.06 0.51 -19.55
CA VAL A 174 12.42 -0.81 -19.71
C VAL A 174 12.64 -1.57 -18.42
N ASN A 175 11.59 -2.21 -17.91
CA ASN A 175 11.64 -3.07 -16.74
C ASN A 175 10.96 -4.42 -17.04
N LEU A 176 11.47 -5.48 -16.42
CA LEU A 176 10.91 -6.83 -16.43
C LEU A 176 11.05 -7.42 -15.04
N GLY A 177 9.99 -8.05 -14.54
CA GLY A 177 9.98 -8.69 -13.23
C GLY A 177 9.25 -10.03 -13.26
N GLY A 178 9.66 -10.92 -12.36
CA GLY A 178 8.99 -12.19 -12.14
C GLY A 178 9.05 -12.60 -10.68
N HIS A 179 7.90 -13.03 -10.14
CA HIS A 179 7.79 -13.61 -8.81
C HIS A 179 7.21 -15.02 -8.93
N PHE A 180 7.85 -15.97 -8.26
CA PHE A 180 7.53 -17.39 -8.34
C PHE A 180 7.28 -17.92 -6.93
N ASN A 181 6.06 -18.35 -6.65
CA ASN A 181 5.73 -19.01 -5.41
C ASN A 181 5.84 -20.53 -5.60
N HIS A 182 6.81 -21.16 -4.93
CA HIS A 182 7.11 -22.60 -5.04
C HIS A 182 6.44 -23.44 -3.96
N LYS A 183 5.52 -22.89 -3.20
CA LYS A 183 4.89 -23.56 -2.05
C LYS A 183 4.08 -24.83 -2.39
N ARG A 184 4.12 -25.32 -3.63
CA ARG A 184 3.41 -26.55 -4.04
C ARG A 184 3.73 -27.78 -3.18
N LYS A 185 4.93 -27.83 -2.58
CA LYS A 185 5.35 -28.91 -1.67
C LYS A 185 5.29 -28.52 -0.18
N VAL A 186 4.87 -27.30 0.11
CA VAL A 186 4.76 -26.74 1.46
C VAL A 186 3.28 -26.48 1.70
N TRP A 187 2.78 -26.82 2.86
CA TRP A 187 1.41 -26.55 3.25
C TRP A 187 1.36 -25.79 4.57
N ASP A 188 0.34 -24.98 4.68
CA ASP A 188 -0.09 -24.39 5.93
C ASP A 188 -1.11 -25.33 6.55
N GLU A 189 -1.00 -25.60 7.84
CA GLU A 189 -2.00 -26.34 8.59
C GLU A 189 -2.84 -25.35 9.37
N GLU A 190 -4.15 -25.52 9.28
CA GLU A 190 -5.10 -24.77 10.07
C GLU A 190 -5.99 -25.76 10.83
N THR A 191 -6.22 -25.49 12.09
CA THR A 191 -7.26 -26.15 12.89
C THR A 191 -8.30 -25.12 13.27
N GLY A 192 -9.56 -25.51 13.35
CA GLY A 192 -10.61 -24.58 13.70
C GLY A 192 -11.83 -25.24 14.32
N GLU A 193 -12.61 -24.41 14.96
CA GLU A 193 -13.96 -24.70 15.44
C GLU A 193 -14.93 -23.70 14.82
N PHE A 194 -16.03 -24.20 14.28
CA PHE A 194 -17.09 -23.37 13.74
C PHE A 194 -18.43 -23.90 14.25
N SER A 195 -19.21 -23.04 14.91
CA SER A 195 -20.51 -23.45 15.44
C SER A 195 -21.55 -22.34 15.37
N TYR A 196 -22.77 -22.73 15.05
CA TYR A 196 -23.93 -21.84 14.92
C TYR A 196 -25.24 -22.60 15.16
N ARG A 197 -26.34 -21.85 15.38
CA ARG A 197 -27.69 -22.39 15.46
C ARG A 197 -28.53 -21.89 14.31
N LEU A 198 -29.32 -22.81 13.71
CA LEU A 198 -30.19 -22.49 12.57
C LEU A 198 -31.46 -23.32 12.67
N GLY A 199 -32.66 -22.68 12.63
CA GLY A 199 -33.95 -23.40 12.70
C GLY A 199 -34.18 -24.19 13.99
N GLY A 200 -33.43 -23.96 15.06
CA GLY A 200 -33.45 -24.71 16.32
C GLY A 200 -32.35 -25.77 16.40
N ASP A 201 -31.72 -26.13 15.31
CA ASP A 201 -30.63 -27.09 15.24
C ASP A 201 -29.28 -26.44 15.56
N GLU A 202 -28.42 -27.19 16.26
CA GLU A 202 -27.04 -26.77 16.57
C GLU A 202 -26.05 -27.49 15.67
N TYR A 203 -25.32 -26.72 14.86
CA TYR A 203 -24.27 -27.17 13.97
C TYR A 203 -22.91 -26.91 14.62
N LYS A 204 -22.08 -27.94 14.69
CA LYS A 204 -20.70 -27.83 15.20
C LYS A 204 -19.74 -28.53 14.26
N TYR A 205 -18.69 -27.83 13.86
CA TYR A 205 -17.59 -28.31 13.04
C TYR A 205 -16.29 -28.14 13.82
N GLU A 206 -15.56 -29.21 14.04
CA GLU A 206 -14.15 -29.18 14.44
C GLU A 206 -13.36 -29.68 13.25
N TYR A 207 -12.43 -28.88 12.72
CA TYR A 207 -11.73 -29.24 11.50
C TYR A 207 -10.22 -29.07 11.60
N SER A 208 -9.52 -29.89 10.85
CA SER A 208 -8.11 -29.67 10.49
C SER A 208 -7.98 -29.66 8.98
N GLN A 209 -7.22 -28.71 8.45
CA GLN A 209 -7.03 -28.59 7.01
C GLN A 209 -5.56 -28.33 6.67
N LYS A 210 -5.19 -28.81 5.48
CA LYS A 210 -3.90 -28.54 4.85
C LYS A 210 -4.12 -27.74 3.60
N GLN A 211 -3.55 -26.55 3.54
CA GLN A 211 -3.66 -25.66 2.39
C GLN A 211 -2.30 -25.52 1.71
N ARG A 212 -2.31 -25.57 0.39
CA ARG A 212 -1.17 -25.28 -0.46
C ARG A 212 -1.54 -24.15 -1.37
N GLU A 213 -0.59 -23.26 -1.59
CA GLU A 213 -0.76 -22.12 -2.49
C GLU A 213 0.52 -21.93 -3.31
N TRP A 214 0.37 -21.82 -4.63
CA TRP A 214 1.50 -21.60 -5.53
C TRP A 214 1.05 -20.78 -6.73
N GLY A 215 1.99 -20.11 -7.37
CA GLY A 215 1.68 -19.31 -8.56
C GLY A 215 2.83 -18.44 -9.01
N ASN A 216 2.60 -17.76 -10.11
CA ASN A 216 3.60 -16.92 -10.74
C ASN A 216 3.01 -15.54 -11.03
N GLN A 217 3.86 -14.53 -10.91
CA GLN A 217 3.57 -13.19 -11.36
C GLN A 217 4.66 -12.75 -12.31
N TYR A 218 4.27 -12.15 -13.43
CA TYR A 218 5.16 -11.53 -14.39
C TYR A 218 4.74 -10.08 -14.58
N SER A 219 5.71 -9.20 -14.71
CA SER A 219 5.46 -7.79 -15.02
C SER A 219 6.50 -7.29 -16.00
N GLY A 220 6.09 -6.34 -16.84
CA GLY A 220 6.99 -5.65 -17.74
C GLY A 220 6.43 -4.30 -18.11
N GLY A 221 7.32 -3.33 -18.33
CA GLY A 221 6.91 -1.98 -18.67
C GLY A 221 7.94 -1.27 -19.52
N VAL A 222 7.47 -0.28 -20.25
CA VAL A 222 8.27 0.68 -20.99
C VAL A 222 7.78 2.08 -20.68
N ALA A 223 8.70 3.00 -20.37
CA ALA A 223 8.41 4.41 -20.15
C ALA A 223 9.33 5.29 -20.98
N TRP A 224 8.75 6.19 -21.72
CA TRP A 224 9.47 7.25 -22.42
C TRP A 224 9.14 8.60 -21.80
N LEU A 225 10.18 9.36 -21.47
CA LEU A 225 10.07 10.70 -20.95
C LEU A 225 10.82 11.66 -21.87
N ASN A 226 10.18 12.77 -22.21
CA ASN A 226 10.79 13.92 -22.85
C ASN A 226 10.54 15.15 -22.00
N GLY A 227 11.58 15.92 -21.65
CA GLY A 227 11.39 17.07 -20.78
C GLY A 227 12.53 18.07 -20.85
N LYS A 228 12.18 19.34 -20.92
CA LYS A 228 13.09 20.48 -20.81
C LYS A 228 12.97 21.08 -19.43
N PRO A 229 14.02 21.04 -18.60
CA PRO A 229 13.98 21.57 -17.24
C PRO A 229 13.49 23.02 -17.19
N GLY A 230 12.57 23.33 -16.26
CA GLY A 230 11.99 24.65 -16.08
C GLY A 230 10.96 25.08 -17.16
N ASP A 231 10.65 24.22 -18.11
CA ASP A 231 9.68 24.48 -19.17
C ASP A 231 8.56 23.45 -19.19
N TYR A 232 8.85 22.22 -19.63
CA TYR A 232 7.82 21.17 -19.71
C TYR A 232 8.41 19.78 -19.49
N MET A 233 7.49 18.83 -19.19
CA MET A 233 7.76 17.41 -19.16
C MET A 233 6.57 16.62 -19.71
N LEU A 234 6.84 15.63 -20.56
CA LEU A 234 5.89 14.64 -21.04
C LEU A 234 6.44 13.25 -20.76
N GLN A 235 5.65 12.40 -20.12
CA GLN A 235 5.98 10.98 -19.97
C GLN A 235 4.82 10.14 -20.50
N ILE A 236 5.16 9.08 -21.22
CA ILE A 236 4.22 8.06 -21.67
C ILE A 236 4.77 6.72 -21.17
N SER A 237 3.97 5.94 -20.47
CA SER A 237 4.33 4.60 -20.06
C SER A 237 3.26 3.58 -20.43
N ALA A 238 3.71 2.35 -20.65
CA ALA A 238 2.85 1.19 -20.86
C ALA A 238 3.39 0.04 -20.01
N ASP A 239 2.54 -0.51 -19.17
CA ASP A 239 2.86 -1.57 -18.26
C ASP A 239 1.90 -2.74 -18.45
N TYR A 240 2.41 -3.95 -18.26
CA TYR A 240 1.63 -5.17 -18.26
C TYR A 240 1.99 -6.02 -17.05
N SER A 241 0.99 -6.52 -16.36
CA SER A 241 1.19 -7.54 -15.35
C SER A 241 0.28 -8.74 -15.57
N PHE A 242 0.83 -9.91 -15.33
CA PHE A 242 0.16 -11.20 -15.35
C PHE A 242 0.36 -11.85 -13.98
N PHE A 243 -0.73 -12.35 -13.41
CA PHE A 243 -0.73 -13.07 -12.16
C PHE A 243 -1.54 -14.36 -12.32
N ASN A 244 -0.96 -15.47 -11.89
CA ASN A 244 -1.66 -16.75 -11.79
C ASN A 244 -1.41 -17.32 -10.39
N ASN A 245 -2.48 -17.59 -9.67
CA ASN A 245 -2.42 -18.20 -8.34
C ASN A 245 -3.32 -19.42 -8.27
N LYS A 246 -2.83 -20.48 -7.65
CA LYS A 246 -3.55 -21.72 -7.43
C LYS A 246 -3.52 -22.09 -5.95
N MET A 247 -4.66 -22.44 -5.43
CA MET A 247 -4.83 -22.92 -4.08
C MET A 247 -5.46 -24.32 -4.11
N SER A 248 -4.98 -25.18 -3.24
CA SER A 248 -5.60 -26.49 -2.96
C SER A 248 -5.66 -26.71 -1.46
N ARG A 249 -6.80 -27.19 -0.98
CA ARG A 249 -7.08 -27.43 0.43
C ARG A 249 -7.69 -28.80 0.61
N ASP A 250 -7.12 -29.56 1.54
CA ASP A 250 -7.65 -30.83 2.00
C ASP A 250 -8.13 -30.64 3.45
N ARG A 251 -9.37 -30.98 3.76
CA ARG A 251 -10.00 -30.76 5.07
C ARG A 251 -10.50 -32.09 5.64
N TYR A 252 -10.26 -32.30 6.91
CA TYR A 252 -10.88 -33.33 7.75
C TYR A 252 -11.79 -32.63 8.78
N ILE A 253 -13.03 -33.13 8.93
CA ILE A 253 -14.07 -32.46 9.71
C ILE A 253 -14.73 -33.47 10.65
N ASP A 254 -14.70 -33.20 11.95
CA ASP A 254 -15.58 -33.79 12.93
C ASP A 254 -16.82 -32.90 13.04
N PHE A 255 -17.92 -33.38 12.44
CA PHE A 255 -19.19 -32.68 12.39
C PHE A 255 -20.14 -33.19 13.49
N ALA A 256 -20.95 -32.30 14.05
CA ALA A 256 -22.04 -32.69 14.94
C ALA A 256 -23.31 -31.85 14.68
N LEU A 257 -24.44 -32.53 14.51
CA LEU A 257 -25.78 -31.95 14.43
C LEU A 257 -26.57 -32.33 15.68
N ASN A 258 -26.91 -31.36 16.52
CA ASN A 258 -27.61 -31.63 17.81
C ASN A 258 -26.93 -32.70 18.68
N GLY A 259 -25.58 -32.73 18.62
CA GLY A 259 -24.77 -33.71 19.34
C GLY A 259 -24.62 -35.09 18.66
N LEU A 260 -25.32 -35.37 17.58
CA LEU A 260 -25.09 -36.55 16.74
C LEU A 260 -23.82 -36.29 15.90
N LYS A 261 -22.82 -37.14 16.11
CA LYS A 261 -21.50 -36.98 15.50
C LYS A 261 -21.39 -37.71 14.17
N ASP A 262 -20.70 -37.06 13.23
CA ASP A 262 -20.34 -37.59 11.93
C ASP A 262 -18.93 -37.15 11.56
N THR A 263 -18.25 -37.84 10.65
CA THR A 263 -16.92 -37.50 10.18
C THR A 263 -16.97 -37.27 8.67
N ARG A 264 -16.55 -36.11 8.24
CA ARG A 264 -16.54 -35.69 6.83
C ARG A 264 -15.16 -35.38 6.34
N SER A 265 -14.93 -35.53 5.05
CA SER A 265 -13.76 -35.01 4.36
C SER A 265 -14.18 -33.92 3.38
N GLY A 266 -13.36 -32.90 3.23
CA GLY A 266 -13.62 -31.82 2.29
C GLY A 266 -12.39 -31.53 1.44
N VAL A 267 -12.63 -31.08 0.22
CA VAL A 267 -11.59 -30.56 -0.67
C VAL A 267 -12.02 -29.20 -1.21
N ALA A 268 -11.05 -28.31 -1.37
CA ALA A 268 -11.30 -27.06 -2.07
C ALA A 268 -10.12 -26.69 -2.97
N SER A 269 -10.43 -26.08 -4.10
CA SER A 269 -9.43 -25.49 -4.99
C SER A 269 -9.88 -24.10 -5.44
N ASN A 270 -8.92 -23.24 -5.71
CA ASN A 270 -9.18 -21.91 -6.28
C ASN A 270 -8.02 -21.54 -7.22
N ASP A 271 -8.35 -21.41 -8.49
CA ASP A 271 -7.42 -21.02 -9.54
C ASP A 271 -7.81 -19.60 -10.04
N VAL A 272 -6.92 -18.63 -9.89
CA VAL A 272 -7.13 -17.25 -10.31
C VAL A 272 -6.08 -16.86 -11.32
N THR A 273 -6.53 -16.32 -12.45
CA THR A 273 -5.64 -15.70 -13.46
C THR A 273 -6.07 -14.26 -13.68
N THR A 274 -5.13 -13.33 -13.57
CA THR A 274 -5.36 -11.90 -13.78
C THR A 274 -4.39 -11.34 -14.80
N MET A 275 -4.89 -10.59 -15.76
CA MET A 275 -4.11 -9.79 -16.72
C MET A 275 -4.45 -8.31 -16.53
N LYS A 276 -3.42 -7.46 -16.50
CA LYS A 276 -3.58 -6.01 -16.26
C LYS A 276 -2.66 -5.19 -17.15
N PRO A 277 -3.04 -4.86 -18.39
CA PRO A 277 -2.42 -3.79 -19.15
C PRO A 277 -2.80 -2.41 -18.57
N THR A 278 -1.83 -1.50 -18.53
CA THR A 278 -2.00 -0.12 -18.08
C THR A 278 -1.25 0.82 -19.03
N VAL A 279 -1.84 1.95 -19.39
CA VAL A 279 -1.20 3.04 -20.12
C VAL A 279 -1.35 4.31 -19.31
N ASP A 280 -0.27 5.08 -19.18
CA ASP A 280 -0.24 6.32 -18.43
C ASP A 280 0.41 7.43 -19.26
N VAL A 281 -0.22 8.61 -19.24
CA VAL A 281 0.27 9.82 -19.91
C VAL A 281 0.30 10.97 -18.90
N TYR A 282 1.49 11.45 -18.64
CA TYR A 282 1.73 12.59 -17.75
C TYR A 282 2.27 13.77 -18.51
N PHE A 283 1.75 14.95 -18.21
CA PHE A 283 2.22 16.23 -18.73
C PHE A 283 2.37 17.27 -17.63
N GLU A 284 3.49 17.99 -17.63
CA GLU A 284 3.76 19.12 -16.74
C GLU A 284 4.24 20.31 -17.55
N LYS A 285 3.76 21.51 -17.21
CA LYS A 285 4.17 22.77 -17.82
C LYS A 285 4.41 23.83 -16.74
N THR A 286 5.60 24.40 -16.74
CA THR A 286 5.91 25.60 -15.97
C THR A 286 5.26 26.80 -16.68
N LEU A 287 4.29 27.44 -16.03
CA LEU A 287 3.57 28.59 -16.57
C LEU A 287 4.30 29.91 -16.25
N SER A 288 4.95 29.97 -15.08
CA SER A 288 5.76 31.09 -14.63
C SER A 288 6.77 30.60 -13.57
N GLU A 289 7.64 31.50 -13.08
CA GLU A 289 8.58 31.20 -11.99
C GLU A 289 7.90 30.65 -10.71
N THR A 290 6.63 30.97 -10.52
CA THR A 290 5.86 30.59 -9.32
C THR A 290 4.71 29.65 -9.59
N SER A 291 4.44 29.27 -10.86
CA SER A 291 3.22 28.55 -11.23
C SER A 291 3.51 27.39 -12.17
N THR A 292 2.91 26.23 -11.87
CA THR A 292 3.05 24.99 -12.64
C THR A 292 1.67 24.36 -12.84
N LEU A 293 1.42 23.84 -14.03
CA LEU A 293 0.24 23.04 -14.38
C LEU A 293 0.68 21.59 -14.62
N MET A 294 -0.03 20.63 -14.05
CA MET A 294 0.22 19.20 -14.19
C MET A 294 -1.07 18.50 -14.60
N ALA A 295 -0.97 17.56 -15.52
CA ALA A 295 -2.06 16.69 -15.95
C ALA A 295 -1.57 15.25 -16.02
N ASP A 296 -2.41 14.31 -15.60
CA ASP A 296 -2.12 12.88 -15.60
C ASP A 296 -3.36 12.07 -15.99
N VAL A 297 -3.21 11.13 -16.92
CA VAL A 297 -4.30 10.25 -17.37
C VAL A 297 -3.79 8.82 -17.43
N THR A 298 -4.41 7.95 -16.63
CA THR A 298 -4.12 6.51 -16.59
C THR A 298 -5.33 5.73 -17.08
N ALA A 299 -5.14 4.83 -18.02
CA ALA A 299 -6.12 3.84 -18.46
C ALA A 299 -5.66 2.43 -18.07
N THR A 300 -6.53 1.67 -17.41
CA THR A 300 -6.23 0.30 -16.95
C THR A 300 -7.35 -0.63 -17.36
N SER A 301 -6.98 -1.83 -17.83
CA SER A 301 -7.91 -2.93 -18.07
C SER A 301 -7.52 -4.12 -17.21
N TYR A 302 -8.48 -4.71 -16.49
CA TYR A 302 -8.33 -6.00 -15.81
C TYR A 302 -9.12 -7.06 -16.56
N SER A 303 -8.53 -8.22 -16.74
CA SER A 303 -9.22 -9.45 -17.11
C SER A 303 -8.91 -10.50 -16.06
N ASN A 304 -9.95 -10.99 -15.37
CA ASN A 304 -9.82 -12.00 -14.32
C ASN A 304 -10.65 -13.21 -14.70
N ASP A 305 -10.02 -14.38 -14.61
CA ASP A 305 -10.67 -15.68 -14.68
C ASP A 305 -10.42 -16.41 -13.36
N GLN A 306 -11.49 -16.81 -12.67
CA GLN A 306 -11.42 -17.47 -11.38
C GLN A 306 -12.30 -18.72 -11.40
N ASN A 307 -11.69 -19.86 -11.11
CA ASN A 307 -12.38 -21.13 -10.96
C ASN A 307 -12.15 -21.65 -9.55
N ALA A 308 -13.23 -21.81 -8.79
CA ALA A 308 -13.15 -22.36 -7.45
C ALA A 308 -14.11 -23.56 -7.33
N PHE A 309 -13.64 -24.57 -6.63
CA PHE A 309 -14.38 -25.77 -6.32
C PHE A 309 -14.29 -26.05 -4.82
N THR A 310 -15.41 -26.38 -4.20
CA THR A 310 -15.46 -26.78 -2.80
C THR A 310 -16.48 -27.93 -2.64
N SER A 311 -16.07 -28.99 -1.97
CA SER A 311 -16.98 -30.08 -1.63
C SER A 311 -16.71 -30.62 -0.23
N GLU A 312 -17.78 -31.14 0.40
CA GLU A 312 -17.73 -31.94 1.61
C GLU A 312 -18.52 -33.22 1.39
N THR A 313 -17.94 -34.34 1.77
CA THR A 313 -18.56 -35.66 1.61
C THR A 313 -19.92 -35.68 2.30
N ASP A 314 -20.95 -36.18 1.59
CA ASP A 314 -22.34 -36.34 2.05
C ASP A 314 -23.02 -35.01 2.48
N ALA A 315 -22.43 -33.84 2.13
CA ALA A 315 -22.99 -32.56 2.48
C ALA A 315 -23.28 -31.67 1.26
N PHE A 316 -22.24 -31.26 0.51
CA PHE A 316 -22.41 -30.38 -0.64
C PHE A 316 -21.24 -30.42 -1.63
N GLU A 317 -21.52 -29.96 -2.84
CA GLU A 317 -20.53 -29.63 -3.87
C GLU A 317 -20.89 -28.28 -4.47
N ASP A 318 -19.93 -27.37 -4.55
CA ASP A 318 -20.10 -26.02 -5.09
C ASP A 318 -18.99 -25.70 -6.10
N LEU A 319 -19.39 -25.21 -7.28
CA LEU A 319 -18.49 -24.80 -8.35
C LEU A 319 -18.75 -23.34 -8.70
N LEU A 320 -17.73 -22.53 -8.60
CA LEU A 320 -17.77 -21.13 -8.98
C LEU A 320 -16.85 -20.91 -10.19
N ASP A 321 -17.41 -20.46 -11.30
CA ASP A 321 -16.68 -19.94 -12.46
C ASP A 321 -17.02 -18.45 -12.60
N LEU A 322 -16.04 -17.59 -12.36
CA LEU A 322 -16.17 -16.14 -12.43
C LEU A 322 -15.25 -15.58 -13.49
N ARG A 323 -15.83 -14.90 -14.49
CA ARG A 323 -15.08 -14.12 -15.48
C ARG A 323 -15.42 -12.66 -15.31
N SER A 324 -14.43 -11.84 -15.06
CA SER A 324 -14.65 -10.40 -14.93
C SER A 324 -13.70 -9.59 -15.79
N ARG A 325 -14.23 -8.50 -16.35
CA ARG A 325 -13.46 -7.48 -17.07
C ARG A 325 -13.78 -6.11 -16.50
N LYS A 326 -12.75 -5.42 -16.03
CA LYS A 326 -12.87 -4.06 -15.54
C LYS A 326 -12.00 -3.13 -16.37
N ASN A 327 -12.60 -2.09 -16.92
CA ASN A 327 -11.90 -1.00 -17.58
C ASN A 327 -12.05 0.26 -16.74
N SER A 328 -10.97 0.99 -16.53
CA SER A 328 -10.99 2.24 -15.79
C SER A 328 -10.14 3.31 -16.46
N VAL A 329 -10.57 4.56 -16.27
CA VAL A 329 -9.81 5.75 -16.65
C VAL A 329 -9.79 6.69 -15.47
N ILE A 330 -8.58 7.12 -15.09
CA ILE A 330 -8.36 8.08 -14.03
C ILE A 330 -7.65 9.28 -14.64
N GLY A 331 -8.21 10.48 -14.47
CA GLY A 331 -7.61 11.73 -14.92
C GLY A 331 -7.46 12.69 -13.77
N GLU A 332 -6.33 13.41 -13.71
CA GLU A 332 -6.06 14.43 -12.71
C GLU A 332 -5.48 15.67 -13.37
N LEU A 333 -5.92 16.85 -12.91
CA LEU A 333 -5.39 18.15 -13.30
C LEU A 333 -5.09 18.95 -12.03
N VAL A 334 -3.86 19.45 -11.91
CA VAL A 334 -3.40 20.21 -10.74
C VAL A 334 -2.72 21.48 -11.17
N TRP A 335 -3.15 22.59 -10.58
CA TRP A 335 -2.43 23.84 -10.63
C TRP A 335 -1.76 24.10 -9.28
N SER A 336 -0.45 24.41 -9.32
CA SER A 336 0.38 24.72 -8.16
C SER A 336 0.95 26.11 -8.26
N TYR A 337 0.85 26.87 -7.17
CA TYR A 337 1.48 28.18 -7.02
C TYR A 337 2.37 28.15 -5.77
N ALA A 338 3.65 28.51 -5.92
CA ALA A 338 4.61 28.56 -4.82
C ALA A 338 5.40 29.86 -4.86
N LYS A 339 5.38 30.60 -3.77
CA LYS A 339 6.16 31.85 -3.61
C LYS A 339 6.66 31.96 -2.18
N GLU A 340 7.98 32.11 -2.00
CA GLU A 340 8.63 32.22 -0.68
C GLU A 340 8.26 31.07 0.26
N ASN A 341 7.55 31.38 1.35
CA ASN A 341 7.12 30.41 2.37
C ASN A 341 5.66 29.95 2.20
N ARG A 342 5.03 30.23 1.06
CA ARG A 342 3.61 29.95 0.80
C ARG A 342 3.47 29.04 -0.41
N THR A 343 2.58 28.06 -0.30
CA THR A 343 2.21 27.19 -1.41
C THR A 343 0.69 27.07 -1.46
N PHE A 344 0.14 27.17 -2.67
CA PHE A 344 -1.27 26.91 -2.92
C PHE A 344 -1.38 25.88 -4.03
N ASN A 345 -2.18 24.84 -3.84
CA ASN A 345 -2.51 23.83 -4.84
C ASN A 345 -4.02 23.78 -5.01
N ALA A 346 -4.47 23.68 -6.26
CA ALA A 346 -5.87 23.40 -6.60
C ALA A 346 -5.90 22.29 -7.64
N GLY A 347 -6.77 21.32 -7.50
CA GLY A 347 -6.82 20.19 -8.40
C GLY A 347 -8.20 19.56 -8.55
N TYR A 348 -8.38 18.92 -9.68
CA TYR A 348 -9.53 18.06 -9.98
C TYR A 348 -9.04 16.66 -10.33
N ARG A 349 -9.68 15.62 -9.76
CA ARG A 349 -9.44 14.22 -10.08
C ARG A 349 -10.75 13.51 -10.37
N GLY A 350 -10.82 12.83 -11.52
CA GLY A 350 -11.92 11.99 -11.92
C GLY A 350 -11.47 10.55 -12.12
N ALA A 351 -12.16 9.58 -11.54
CA ALA A 351 -11.92 8.16 -11.74
C ALA A 351 -13.22 7.49 -12.17
N PHE A 352 -13.22 6.79 -13.29
CA PHE A 352 -14.39 6.15 -13.87
C PHE A 352 -14.06 4.69 -14.18
N GLY A 353 -14.90 3.77 -13.70
CA GLY A 353 -14.76 2.34 -13.88
C GLY A 353 -16.00 1.70 -14.49
N PHE A 354 -15.77 0.72 -15.35
CA PHE A 354 -16.80 -0.16 -15.89
C PHE A 354 -16.37 -1.60 -15.64
N LEU A 355 -17.15 -2.34 -14.84
CA LEU A 355 -16.98 -3.76 -14.58
C LEU A 355 -18.10 -4.54 -15.26
N ARG A 356 -17.73 -5.59 -15.97
CA ARG A 356 -18.62 -6.68 -16.37
C ARG A 356 -18.13 -7.96 -15.69
N SER A 357 -19.00 -8.58 -14.95
CA SER A 357 -18.76 -9.83 -14.23
C SER A 357 -19.78 -10.86 -14.65
N ASP A 358 -19.32 -12.04 -15.04
CA ASP A 358 -20.12 -13.20 -15.40
C ASP A 358 -19.82 -14.29 -14.39
N LEU A 359 -20.81 -14.61 -13.56
CA LEU A 359 -20.72 -15.65 -12.53
C LEU A 359 -21.65 -16.81 -12.90
N SER A 360 -21.09 -17.99 -13.02
CA SER A 360 -21.86 -19.20 -13.31
C SER A 360 -23.00 -19.38 -12.30
N GLY A 361 -24.22 -19.61 -12.80
CA GLY A 361 -25.42 -19.75 -11.97
C GLY A 361 -26.07 -18.46 -11.48
N SER A 362 -25.39 -17.30 -11.54
CA SER A 362 -25.92 -15.98 -11.11
C SER A 362 -26.05 -14.97 -12.24
N GLY A 363 -25.48 -15.28 -13.42
CA GLY A 363 -25.59 -14.46 -14.64
C GLY A 363 -24.61 -13.29 -14.68
N VAL A 364 -24.89 -12.34 -15.58
CA VAL A 364 -24.00 -11.21 -15.90
C VAL A 364 -24.38 -9.97 -15.10
N THR A 365 -23.42 -9.44 -14.36
CA THR A 365 -23.55 -8.16 -13.65
C THR A 365 -22.71 -7.09 -14.32
N ASN A 366 -23.28 -5.91 -14.54
CA ASN A 366 -22.58 -4.74 -15.06
C ASN A 366 -22.61 -3.63 -14.01
N VAL A 367 -21.45 -3.14 -13.61
CA VAL A 367 -21.31 -2.06 -12.64
C VAL A 367 -20.54 -0.91 -13.26
N ARG A 368 -21.06 0.31 -13.13
CA ARG A 368 -20.37 1.55 -13.48
C ARG A 368 -20.15 2.36 -12.22
N THR A 369 -18.92 2.75 -11.99
CA THR A 369 -18.54 3.58 -10.86
C THR A 369 -17.90 4.87 -11.33
N GLY A 370 -18.10 5.95 -10.56
CA GLY A 370 -17.47 7.24 -10.79
C GLY A 370 -17.10 7.88 -9.47
N ARG A 371 -15.90 8.44 -9.40
CA ARG A 371 -15.44 9.26 -8.29
C ARG A 371 -14.88 10.55 -8.84
N GLN A 372 -15.42 11.68 -8.41
CA GLN A 372 -14.94 13.00 -8.80
C GLN A 372 -14.56 13.77 -7.55
N ARG A 373 -13.38 14.38 -7.54
CA ARG A 373 -12.86 15.14 -6.40
C ARG A 373 -12.30 16.47 -6.88
N LEU A 374 -12.79 17.55 -6.29
CA LEU A 374 -12.21 18.89 -6.39
C LEU A 374 -11.54 19.21 -5.05
N TYR A 375 -10.33 19.73 -5.07
CA TYR A 375 -9.59 20.03 -3.85
C TYR A 375 -8.75 21.29 -3.94
N GLY A 376 -8.54 21.90 -2.77
CA GLY A 376 -7.62 23.02 -2.58
C GLY A 376 -6.78 22.80 -1.32
N GLU A 377 -5.51 23.20 -1.36
CA GLU A 377 -4.57 23.12 -0.26
C GLU A 377 -3.76 24.41 -0.16
N TYR A 378 -3.63 24.95 1.03
CA TYR A 378 -2.78 26.07 1.31
C TYR A 378 -1.82 25.75 2.45
N SER A 379 -0.53 26.05 2.28
CA SER A 379 0.47 25.91 3.32
C SER A 379 1.31 27.18 3.46
N SER A 380 1.68 27.48 4.69
CA SER A 380 2.55 28.64 4.99
C SER A 380 3.42 28.38 6.22
N ARG A 381 4.54 29.11 6.31
CA ARG A 381 5.46 29.06 7.43
C ARG A 381 5.79 30.48 7.93
N HIS A 382 5.69 30.64 9.27
CA HIS A 382 6.03 31.86 9.98
C HIS A 382 6.98 31.52 11.15
N GLY A 383 8.28 31.73 10.98
CA GLY A 383 9.28 31.43 12.01
C GLY A 383 9.28 29.94 12.41
N SER A 384 8.98 29.68 13.68
CA SER A 384 8.87 28.32 14.24
C SER A 384 7.51 27.66 14.02
N PHE A 385 6.49 28.40 13.64
CA PHE A 385 5.15 27.92 13.38
C PHE A 385 4.93 27.70 11.88
N SER A 386 4.29 26.59 11.54
CA SER A 386 3.90 26.28 10.15
C SER A 386 2.54 25.58 10.16
N TYR A 387 1.77 25.81 9.10
CA TYR A 387 0.47 25.17 8.96
C TYR A 387 0.19 24.78 7.52
N ARG A 388 -0.66 23.78 7.36
CA ARG A 388 -1.25 23.35 6.10
C ARG A 388 -2.73 23.10 6.33
N VAL A 389 -3.56 23.68 5.49
CA VAL A 389 -5.02 23.49 5.51
C VAL A 389 -5.44 23.06 4.11
N SER A 390 -6.24 22.02 4.02
CA SER A 390 -6.82 21.57 2.76
C SER A 390 -8.28 21.20 2.91
N LEU A 391 -9.01 21.31 1.80
CA LEU A 391 -10.39 20.89 1.68
C LEU A 391 -10.58 20.19 0.35
N GLY A 392 -11.13 18.98 0.41
CA GLY A 392 -11.62 18.24 -0.74
C GLY A 392 -13.13 18.14 -0.72
N ALA A 393 -13.78 18.32 -1.86
CA ALA A 393 -15.18 17.99 -2.11
C ALA A 393 -15.22 16.83 -3.10
N GLU A 394 -15.92 15.78 -2.76
CA GLU A 394 -15.92 14.53 -3.50
C GLU A 394 -17.34 14.07 -3.78
N ASN A 395 -17.60 13.58 -4.99
CA ASN A 395 -18.81 12.89 -5.36
C ASN A 395 -18.51 11.46 -5.80
N ASN A 396 -19.08 10.49 -5.10
CA ASN A 396 -18.99 9.06 -5.38
C ASN A 396 -20.29 8.57 -5.99
N MET A 397 -20.21 7.93 -7.15
CA MET A 397 -21.34 7.49 -7.94
C MET A 397 -21.25 6.01 -8.29
N LYS A 398 -22.36 5.31 -8.21
CA LYS A 398 -22.58 3.98 -8.81
C LYS A 398 -23.81 4.09 -9.69
N ALA A 399 -23.77 3.61 -10.93
CA ALA A 399 -24.90 3.54 -11.83
C ALA A 399 -25.42 2.11 -11.97
N GLY A 400 -26.74 1.93 -12.06
CA GLY A 400 -27.45 0.66 -12.12
C GLY A 400 -28.74 0.74 -11.27
N ASP A 401 -29.43 -0.40 -11.08
CA ASP A 401 -30.71 -0.47 -10.37
C ASP A 401 -30.58 -0.02 -8.90
N ASP A 402 -29.43 -0.32 -8.26
CA ASP A 402 -29.05 0.15 -6.91
C ASP A 402 -28.08 1.33 -6.99
N GLY A 403 -28.31 2.25 -7.93
CA GLY A 403 -27.46 3.41 -8.18
C GLY A 403 -27.51 4.42 -7.05
N PHE A 404 -26.37 5.07 -6.78
CA PHE A 404 -26.29 6.19 -5.83
C PHE A 404 -25.35 7.28 -6.31
N SER A 405 -25.55 8.48 -5.77
CA SER A 405 -24.59 9.59 -5.88
C SER A 405 -24.47 10.24 -4.50
N ARG A 406 -23.27 10.29 -3.95
CA ARG A 406 -23.03 10.74 -2.57
C ARG A 406 -21.90 11.73 -2.51
N PHE A 407 -22.14 12.87 -1.89
CA PHE A 407 -21.14 13.89 -1.64
C PHE A 407 -20.47 13.69 -0.28
N ALA A 408 -19.19 13.99 -0.24
CA ALA A 408 -18.36 13.99 0.96
C ALA A 408 -17.38 15.14 0.95
N PHE A 409 -16.95 15.57 2.14
CA PHE A 409 -15.90 16.57 2.32
C PHE A 409 -14.73 15.95 3.08
N SER A 410 -13.51 16.30 2.65
CA SER A 410 -12.28 15.79 3.24
C SER A 410 -11.42 16.97 3.70
N PRO A 411 -11.74 17.60 4.84
CA PRO A 411 -10.90 18.66 5.43
C PRO A 411 -9.65 18.06 6.07
N THR A 412 -8.54 18.78 5.97
CA THR A 412 -7.30 18.45 6.69
C THR A 412 -6.70 19.72 7.27
N VAL A 413 -6.29 19.65 8.54
CA VAL A 413 -5.54 20.70 9.22
C VAL A 413 -4.29 20.10 9.81
N LEU A 414 -3.15 20.62 9.46
CA LEU A 414 -1.85 20.24 10.00
C LEU A 414 -1.17 21.48 10.57
N LEU A 415 -0.91 21.45 11.86
CA LEU A 415 -0.17 22.51 12.57
C LEU A 415 1.15 21.94 13.05
N SER A 416 2.22 22.71 12.94
CA SER A 416 3.54 22.29 13.40
C SER A 416 4.22 23.46 14.13
N TYR A 417 4.74 23.17 15.32
CA TYR A 417 5.50 24.12 16.12
C TYR A 417 6.86 23.53 16.49
N ARG A 418 7.92 24.21 16.04
CA ARG A 418 9.30 23.84 16.38
C ARG A 418 9.69 24.53 17.68
N LEU A 419 9.70 23.76 18.77
CA LEU A 419 10.08 24.23 20.11
C LEU A 419 11.55 24.68 20.15
N ASN A 420 12.44 23.91 19.50
CA ASN A 420 13.85 24.22 19.35
C ASN A 420 14.46 23.34 18.21
N LYS A 421 15.79 23.33 18.06
CA LYS A 421 16.50 22.54 17.02
C LYS A 421 16.27 21.02 17.13
N ARG A 422 15.92 20.51 18.30
CA ARG A 422 15.77 19.06 18.57
C ARG A 422 14.33 18.60 18.77
N ASN A 423 13.42 19.53 19.07
CA ASN A 423 12.07 19.23 19.50
C ASN A 423 11.03 19.87 18.58
N MET A 424 10.05 19.08 18.14
CA MET A 424 8.94 19.52 17.32
C MET A 424 7.64 18.89 17.78
N LEU A 425 6.57 19.67 17.78
CA LEU A 425 5.20 19.22 18.04
C LEU A 425 4.37 19.43 16.76
N ARG A 426 3.56 18.44 16.40
CA ARG A 426 2.61 18.52 15.28
C ARG A 426 1.24 18.06 15.72
N LEU A 427 0.20 18.75 15.27
CA LEU A 427 -1.18 18.36 15.39
C LEU A 427 -1.74 18.10 14.00
N ARG A 428 -2.32 16.92 13.79
CA ARG A 428 -3.04 16.51 12.60
C ARG A 428 -4.51 16.32 12.94
N LEU A 429 -5.38 16.93 12.15
CA LEU A 429 -6.83 16.70 12.17
C LEU A 429 -7.26 16.50 10.73
N ASP A 430 -7.89 15.38 10.41
CA ASP A 430 -8.38 15.13 9.06
C ASP A 430 -9.63 14.26 9.05
N SER A 431 -10.34 14.33 7.95
CA SER A 431 -11.48 13.48 7.64
C SER A 431 -11.34 12.94 6.23
N GLU A 432 -11.64 11.66 6.06
CA GLU A 432 -11.61 10.96 4.79
C GLU A 432 -12.83 10.08 4.62
N THR A 433 -13.38 10.03 3.40
CA THR A 433 -14.51 9.17 3.07
C THR A 433 -14.04 8.04 2.16
N SER A 434 -14.33 6.81 2.54
CA SER A 434 -14.06 5.60 1.78
C SER A 434 -15.34 5.03 1.18
N MET A 435 -15.30 4.66 -0.09
CA MET A 435 -16.39 4.02 -0.82
C MET A 435 -16.25 2.48 -0.69
N PRO A 436 -17.36 1.74 -0.51
CA PRO A 436 -17.34 0.28 -0.59
C PRO A 436 -16.78 -0.20 -1.93
N ASP A 437 -16.02 -1.29 -1.92
CA ASP A 437 -15.58 -1.94 -3.15
C ASP A 437 -16.72 -2.73 -3.83
N ILE A 438 -16.47 -3.20 -5.04
CA ILE A 438 -17.49 -3.91 -5.83
C ILE A 438 -17.91 -5.23 -5.16
N GLN A 439 -16.96 -5.93 -4.54
CA GLN A 439 -17.24 -7.17 -3.83
C GLN A 439 -18.15 -6.93 -2.62
N GLN A 440 -17.90 -5.87 -1.86
CA GLN A 440 -18.71 -5.49 -0.71
C GLN A 440 -20.15 -5.11 -1.09
N MET A 441 -20.36 -4.65 -2.31
CA MET A 441 -21.69 -4.29 -2.84
C MET A 441 -22.36 -5.41 -3.64
N SER A 442 -21.69 -6.54 -3.88
CA SER A 442 -22.21 -7.63 -4.70
C SER A 442 -23.14 -8.55 -3.89
N GLY A 443 -24.36 -8.79 -4.36
CA GLY A 443 -25.27 -9.78 -3.78
C GLY A 443 -24.92 -11.24 -4.08
N ASN A 444 -23.84 -11.51 -4.80
CA ASN A 444 -23.39 -12.86 -5.12
C ASN A 444 -23.00 -13.61 -3.84
N ARG A 445 -23.53 -14.80 -3.66
CA ARG A 445 -23.25 -15.65 -2.50
C ARG A 445 -22.17 -16.68 -2.83
N ILE A 446 -21.29 -16.91 -1.88
CA ILE A 446 -20.23 -17.92 -1.94
C ILE A 446 -20.40 -18.84 -0.75
N LEU A 447 -20.47 -20.15 -0.99
CA LEU A 447 -20.63 -21.15 0.05
C LEU A 447 -19.33 -21.25 0.88
N ILE A 448 -19.44 -21.19 2.21
CA ILE A 448 -18.35 -21.38 3.16
C ILE A 448 -18.44 -22.77 3.81
N MET A 449 -19.63 -23.12 4.29
CA MET A 449 -20.01 -24.39 4.90
C MET A 449 -21.49 -24.67 4.63
N GLU A 450 -22.00 -25.83 4.97
CA GLU A 450 -23.42 -26.18 4.86
C GLU A 450 -24.29 -25.09 5.50
N ASN A 451 -25.24 -24.55 4.73
CA ASN A 451 -26.14 -23.44 5.14
C ASN A 451 -25.44 -22.17 5.64
N PHE A 452 -24.16 -21.98 5.28
CA PHE A 452 -23.39 -20.79 5.65
C PHE A 452 -22.65 -20.22 4.44
N TYR A 453 -22.95 -18.96 4.10
CA TYR A 453 -22.48 -18.28 2.90
C TYR A 453 -21.78 -16.96 3.23
N ARG A 454 -20.97 -16.47 2.31
CA ARG A 454 -20.51 -15.08 2.27
C ARG A 454 -21.23 -14.35 1.15
N ARG A 455 -21.65 -13.10 1.41
CA ARG A 455 -22.18 -12.20 0.37
C ARG A 455 -21.83 -10.73 0.69
N GLY A 456 -21.76 -9.90 -0.34
CA GLY A 456 -21.80 -8.44 -0.18
C GLY A 456 -23.24 -7.96 0.02
N ASN A 457 -23.41 -6.64 0.11
CA ASN A 457 -24.70 -6.02 0.32
C ASN A 457 -24.78 -4.72 -0.49
N ALA A 458 -25.76 -4.62 -1.38
CA ALA A 458 -25.96 -3.45 -2.24
C ALA A 458 -26.35 -2.18 -1.45
N GLU A 459 -26.90 -2.34 -0.23
CA GLU A 459 -27.33 -1.23 0.62
C GLU A 459 -26.20 -0.56 1.40
N VAL A 460 -24.96 -1.12 1.38
CA VAL A 460 -23.86 -0.51 2.09
C VAL A 460 -23.54 0.88 1.54
N HIS A 461 -23.13 1.75 2.43
CA HIS A 461 -22.83 3.14 2.11
C HIS A 461 -21.36 3.49 2.45
N ASN A 462 -20.94 4.68 2.02
CA ASN A 462 -19.63 5.19 2.33
C ASN A 462 -19.37 5.23 3.84
N SER A 463 -18.15 4.93 4.23
CA SER A 463 -17.67 5.16 5.59
C SER A 463 -16.90 6.49 5.67
N THR A 464 -17.03 7.21 6.78
CA THR A 464 -16.30 8.46 6.99
C THR A 464 -15.42 8.34 8.24
N GLY A 465 -14.11 8.40 8.01
CA GLY A 465 -13.09 8.41 9.04
C GLY A 465 -12.77 9.83 9.50
N TYR A 466 -12.58 10.01 10.80
CA TYR A 466 -12.07 11.22 11.44
C TYR A 466 -10.83 10.84 12.22
N GLN A 467 -9.72 11.52 11.97
CA GLN A 467 -8.44 11.25 12.61
C GLN A 467 -7.95 12.49 13.36
N SER A 468 -7.46 12.26 14.57
CA SER A 468 -6.81 13.28 15.38
C SER A 468 -5.50 12.70 15.91
N ARG A 469 -4.37 13.37 15.66
CA ARG A 469 -3.07 12.87 16.09
C ARG A 469 -2.18 14.02 16.55
N LEU A 470 -1.67 13.90 17.78
CA LEU A 470 -0.66 14.81 18.34
C LEU A 470 0.69 14.10 18.34
N ILE A 471 1.64 14.60 17.57
CA ILE A 471 2.94 13.98 17.34
C ILE A 471 4.03 14.83 17.97
N TYR A 472 4.83 14.24 18.83
CA TYR A 472 6.05 14.82 19.37
C TYR A 472 7.27 14.12 18.78
N SER A 473 8.24 14.88 18.33
CA SER A 473 9.50 14.36 17.76
C SER A 473 10.70 14.98 18.48
N TYR A 474 11.62 14.12 18.94
CA TYR A 474 12.89 14.47 19.54
C TYR A 474 14.05 13.86 18.75
N ASN A 475 15.04 14.67 18.40
CA ASN A 475 16.16 14.23 17.59
C ASN A 475 17.51 14.73 18.16
N ILE A 476 18.37 13.79 18.54
CA ILE A 476 19.81 14.04 18.71
C ILE A 476 20.49 13.48 17.45
N PRO A 477 21.07 14.35 16.60
CA PRO A 477 21.69 13.94 15.34
C PRO A 477 22.65 12.76 15.53
N ARG A 478 22.52 11.74 14.67
CA ARG A 478 23.37 10.54 14.64
C ARG A 478 23.44 9.73 15.95
N LYS A 479 22.52 9.93 16.87
CA LYS A 479 22.52 9.23 18.16
C LYS A 479 21.16 8.70 18.55
N LEU A 480 20.12 9.53 18.54
CA LEU A 480 18.80 9.15 19.05
C LEU A 480 17.70 9.90 18.32
N ILE A 481 16.73 9.16 17.83
CA ILE A 481 15.48 9.70 17.31
C ILE A 481 14.35 9.08 18.11
N VAL A 482 13.48 9.90 18.67
CA VAL A 482 12.25 9.47 19.35
C VAL A 482 11.09 10.19 18.68
N GLN A 483 10.10 9.44 18.26
CA GLN A 483 8.83 9.98 17.84
C GLN A 483 7.74 9.28 18.63
N THR A 484 6.86 10.04 19.24
CA THR A 484 5.69 9.52 19.91
C THR A 484 4.46 10.27 19.44
N ASP A 485 3.34 9.58 19.34
CA ASP A 485 2.06 10.22 19.07
C ASP A 485 0.97 9.67 19.98
N ALA A 486 0.02 10.56 20.32
CA ALA A 486 -1.27 10.20 20.88
C ALA A 486 -2.32 10.40 19.78
N HIS A 487 -3.20 9.43 19.60
CA HIS A 487 -4.18 9.49 18.51
C HIS A 487 -5.57 9.03 18.93
N TYR A 488 -6.55 9.56 18.22
CA TYR A 488 -7.94 9.13 18.26
C TYR A 488 -8.49 9.09 16.85
N ASN A 489 -8.90 7.90 16.42
CA ASN A 489 -9.50 7.64 15.13
C ASN A 489 -10.94 7.19 15.34
N ARG A 490 -11.88 7.70 14.54
CA ARG A 490 -13.28 7.29 14.56
C ARG A 490 -13.78 7.16 13.14
N THR A 491 -14.35 6.02 12.79
CA THR A 491 -15.00 5.78 11.50
C THR A 491 -16.49 5.57 11.70
N ALA A 492 -17.29 6.47 11.18
CA ALA A 492 -18.74 6.32 11.10
C ALA A 492 -19.10 5.51 9.86
N GLY A 493 -20.08 4.61 9.98
CA GLY A 493 -20.46 3.71 8.90
C GLY A 493 -19.34 2.73 8.53
N PHE A 494 -18.55 2.27 9.49
CA PHE A 494 -17.43 1.36 9.27
C PHE A 494 -17.90 0.07 8.57
N LEU A 495 -17.28 -0.27 7.44
CA LEU A 495 -17.57 -1.48 6.68
C LEU A 495 -16.92 -2.69 7.34
N TYR A 496 -17.71 -3.72 7.62
CA TYR A 496 -17.27 -4.98 8.25
C TYR A 496 -18.15 -6.13 7.81
N ASP A 497 -17.68 -7.35 7.96
CA ASP A 497 -18.46 -8.57 7.74
C ASP A 497 -19.22 -8.94 9.02
N ALA A 498 -20.54 -8.90 8.97
CA ALA A 498 -21.45 -9.25 10.06
C ALA A 498 -22.07 -10.64 9.85
N PHE A 499 -22.40 -11.32 10.95
CA PHE A 499 -23.19 -12.54 10.90
C PHE A 499 -24.67 -12.22 10.82
N VAL A 500 -25.31 -12.65 9.74
CA VAL A 500 -26.73 -12.39 9.45
C VAL A 500 -27.44 -13.69 9.17
N GLN A 501 -28.51 -13.96 9.92
CA GLN A 501 -29.43 -15.06 9.60
C GLN A 501 -30.51 -14.53 8.66
N ASP A 502 -30.72 -15.21 7.53
CA ASP A 502 -31.72 -14.88 6.54
C ASP A 502 -32.35 -16.19 6.01
N GLY A 503 -33.62 -16.42 6.36
CA GLY A 503 -34.30 -17.68 6.10
C GLY A 503 -33.59 -18.87 6.73
N ASP A 504 -33.31 -19.87 5.92
CA ASP A 504 -32.70 -21.14 6.31
C ASP A 504 -31.17 -21.15 6.15
N ALA A 505 -30.53 -19.97 6.21
CA ALA A 505 -29.09 -19.85 6.06
C ALA A 505 -28.49 -18.73 6.92
N TRP A 506 -27.21 -18.89 7.25
CA TRP A 506 -26.36 -17.83 7.78
C TRP A 506 -25.52 -17.21 6.66
N TYR A 507 -25.28 -15.91 6.81
CA TYR A 507 -24.44 -15.14 5.91
C TYR A 507 -23.39 -14.37 6.69
N LEU A 508 -22.16 -14.43 6.21
CA LEU A 508 -21.15 -13.43 6.50
C LEU A 508 -21.34 -12.29 5.48
N GLU A 509 -22.07 -11.27 5.89
CA GLU A 509 -22.56 -10.19 5.01
C GLU A 509 -21.87 -8.88 5.32
N THR A 510 -21.43 -8.17 4.28
CA THR A 510 -20.86 -6.83 4.47
C THR A 510 -21.94 -5.86 4.93
N ARG A 511 -21.70 -5.15 6.02
CA ARG A 511 -22.58 -4.13 6.61
C ARG A 511 -21.80 -2.89 7.06
N ASN A 512 -22.54 -1.80 7.29
CA ASN A 512 -21.99 -0.63 7.94
C ASN A 512 -22.24 -0.70 9.46
N ALA A 513 -21.21 -0.81 10.27
CA ALA A 513 -21.30 -0.59 11.70
C ALA A 513 -21.60 0.87 12.01
N HIS A 514 -22.30 1.14 13.11
CA HIS A 514 -22.54 2.51 13.58
C HIS A 514 -21.22 3.29 13.73
N ARG A 515 -20.19 2.64 14.30
CA ARG A 515 -18.85 3.22 14.39
C ARG A 515 -17.78 2.15 14.68
N PHE A 516 -16.58 2.44 14.20
CA PHE A 516 -15.31 1.88 14.73
C PHE A 516 -14.54 3.06 15.36
N SER A 517 -13.87 2.82 16.47
CA SER A 517 -12.99 3.83 17.09
C SER A 517 -11.73 3.18 17.65
N GLU A 518 -10.64 3.92 17.56
CA GLU A 518 -9.33 3.56 18.08
C GLU A 518 -8.74 4.75 18.81
N ALA A 519 -8.31 4.54 20.04
CA ALA A 519 -7.62 5.54 20.85
C ALA A 519 -6.34 4.94 21.39
N GLY A 520 -5.21 5.61 21.22
CA GLY A 520 -3.95 5.02 21.62
C GLY A 520 -2.75 5.94 21.57
N MET A 521 -1.62 5.32 21.81
CA MET A 521 -0.29 5.94 21.72
C MET A 521 0.66 5.02 20.96
N ASN A 522 1.49 5.63 20.12
CA ASN A 522 2.60 4.95 19.46
C ASN A 522 3.92 5.62 19.84
N MET A 523 4.98 4.84 19.98
CA MET A 523 6.33 5.32 20.23
C MET A 523 7.33 4.58 19.34
N ILE A 524 8.11 5.36 18.59
CA ILE A 524 9.18 4.89 17.74
C ILE A 524 10.50 5.45 18.27
N VAL A 525 11.44 4.56 18.54
CA VAL A 525 12.78 4.91 18.99
C VAL A 525 13.80 4.33 18.04
N THR A 526 14.70 5.17 17.52
CA THR A 526 15.91 4.73 16.81
C THR A 526 17.13 5.19 17.58
N TYR A 527 17.94 4.24 18.03
CA TYR A 527 19.17 4.50 18.77
C TYR A 527 20.40 4.03 17.99
N ILE A 528 21.40 4.88 17.88
CA ILE A 528 22.65 4.64 17.16
C ILE A 528 23.79 4.71 18.19
N PRO A 529 24.06 3.58 18.93
CA PRO A 529 25.12 3.56 19.94
C PRO A 529 26.50 3.76 19.33
N TRP A 530 26.72 3.21 18.15
CA TRP A 530 27.95 3.32 17.37
C TRP A 530 27.63 3.62 15.90
N LYS A 531 28.59 4.19 15.17
CA LYS A 531 28.41 4.54 13.76
C LYS A 531 28.05 3.34 12.87
N TRP A 532 28.36 2.14 13.31
CA TRP A 532 28.14 0.87 12.58
C TRP A 532 26.86 0.13 13.05
N LEU A 533 26.22 0.53 14.16
CA LEU A 533 25.06 -0.18 14.71
C LEU A 533 23.89 0.78 14.90
N ARG A 534 22.72 0.38 14.39
CA ARG A 534 21.43 1.04 14.58
C ARG A 534 20.44 0.05 15.20
N LEU A 535 19.74 0.47 16.22
CA LEU A 535 18.69 -0.27 16.92
C LEU A 535 17.39 0.50 16.80
N GLY A 536 16.29 -0.17 16.50
CA GLY A 536 14.96 0.43 16.38
C GLY A 536 13.92 -0.35 17.16
N VAL A 537 13.01 0.39 17.79
CA VAL A 537 11.84 -0.13 18.49
C VAL A 537 10.63 0.68 18.01
N ASP A 538 9.55 0.00 17.66
CA ASP A 538 8.23 0.60 17.42
C ASP A 538 7.22 -0.16 18.29
N VAL A 539 6.46 0.55 19.12
CA VAL A 539 5.49 -0.02 20.04
C VAL A 539 4.24 0.85 20.05
N SER A 540 3.09 0.20 19.94
CA SER A 540 1.77 0.85 20.11
C SER A 540 0.98 0.22 21.24
N ALA A 541 0.07 1.02 21.78
CA ALA A 541 -0.95 0.61 22.74
C ALA A 541 -2.26 1.28 22.36
N ASP A 542 -3.16 0.51 21.74
CA ASP A 542 -4.38 1.03 21.11
C ASP A 542 -5.61 0.32 21.65
N ARG A 543 -6.59 1.08 22.13
CA ARG A 543 -7.92 0.59 22.49
C ARG A 543 -8.80 0.67 21.27
N GLN A 544 -9.12 -0.48 20.70
CA GLN A 544 -10.03 -0.61 19.55
C GLN A 544 -11.43 -0.95 20.02
N THR A 545 -12.45 -0.35 19.39
CA THR A 545 -13.85 -0.56 19.75
C THR A 545 -14.72 -0.52 18.51
N ILE A 546 -15.53 -1.54 18.29
CA ILE A 546 -16.58 -1.57 17.28
C ILE A 546 -17.95 -1.53 17.95
N LYS A 547 -18.88 -0.77 17.37
CA LYS A 547 -20.27 -0.70 17.76
C LYS A 547 -21.14 -0.88 16.52
N GLU A 548 -21.88 -1.99 16.45
CA GLU A 548 -22.64 -2.36 15.27
C GLU A 548 -23.85 -1.42 15.05
N THR A 549 -24.63 -1.18 16.11
CA THR A 549 -25.82 -0.28 16.07
C THR A 549 -25.69 0.83 17.11
N SER A 550 -26.47 1.89 17.00
CA SER A 550 -26.44 3.00 17.97
C SER A 550 -26.82 2.61 19.39
N SER A 551 -27.68 1.61 19.54
CA SER A 551 -28.17 1.07 20.83
C SER A 551 -27.49 -0.25 21.24
N GLY A 552 -26.75 -0.92 20.33
CA GLY A 552 -26.12 -2.22 20.58
C GLY A 552 -24.93 -2.15 21.53
N GLU A 553 -24.48 -3.31 21.97
CA GLU A 553 -23.27 -3.46 22.75
C GLU A 553 -22.03 -3.07 21.93
N ALA A 554 -20.97 -2.70 22.61
CA ALA A 554 -19.69 -2.38 22.01
C ALA A 554 -18.68 -3.48 22.29
N PHE A 555 -18.07 -4.01 21.24
CA PHE A 555 -16.94 -4.94 21.35
C PHE A 555 -15.65 -4.12 21.41
N SER A 556 -14.80 -4.41 22.38
CA SER A 556 -13.55 -3.68 22.57
C SER A 556 -12.40 -4.60 22.90
N ASP A 557 -11.23 -4.27 22.37
CA ASP A 557 -9.98 -4.96 22.73
C ASP A 557 -8.79 -4.03 22.74
N TRP A 558 -7.70 -4.47 23.36
CA TRP A 558 -6.42 -3.80 23.32
C TRP A 558 -5.51 -4.42 22.27
N PHE A 559 -4.85 -3.57 21.51
CA PHE A 559 -3.89 -3.93 20.49
C PHE A 559 -2.49 -3.42 20.88
N PHE A 560 -1.53 -4.36 21.07
CA PHE A 560 -0.17 -4.07 21.52
C PHE A 560 0.88 -4.66 20.56
N PRO A 561 1.07 -4.13 19.37
CA PRO A 561 2.12 -4.57 18.47
C PRO A 561 3.49 -4.04 18.92
N VAL A 562 4.51 -4.89 18.83
CA VAL A 562 5.91 -4.51 19.08
C VAL A 562 6.78 -4.96 17.91
N TYR A 563 7.56 -4.04 17.37
CA TYR A 563 8.51 -4.30 16.30
C TYR A 563 9.91 -3.91 16.73
N LEU A 564 10.82 -4.87 16.66
CA LEU A 564 12.24 -4.65 16.91
C LEU A 564 13.00 -4.77 15.60
N ASN A 565 13.95 -3.88 15.37
CA ASN A 565 14.88 -3.98 14.27
C ASN A 565 16.30 -3.63 14.69
N ALA A 566 17.27 -4.25 14.04
CA ALA A 566 18.68 -3.96 14.24
C ALA A 566 19.37 -4.01 12.88
N SER A 567 20.28 -3.08 12.61
CA SER A 567 21.15 -3.12 11.46
C SER A 567 22.58 -2.75 11.83
N ALA A 568 23.52 -3.53 11.32
CA ALA A 568 24.94 -3.31 11.55
C ALA A 568 25.68 -3.30 10.23
N VAL A 569 26.63 -2.36 10.07
CA VAL A 569 27.43 -2.20 8.85
C VAL A 569 28.90 -2.12 9.21
N TRP A 570 29.72 -3.00 8.64
CA TRP A 570 31.17 -2.99 8.82
C TRP A 570 31.89 -3.34 7.52
N GLY A 571 32.71 -2.43 7.04
CA GLY A 571 33.37 -2.59 5.75
C GLY A 571 32.40 -2.73 4.61
N ASN A 572 32.43 -3.87 3.93
CA ASN A 572 31.53 -4.23 2.83
C ASN A 572 30.38 -5.17 3.28
N TRP A 573 30.29 -5.48 4.57
CA TRP A 573 29.25 -6.32 5.13
C TRP A 573 28.11 -5.49 5.73
N SER A 574 26.89 -5.93 5.55
CA SER A 574 25.75 -5.45 6.31
C SER A 574 24.90 -6.60 6.84
N LEU A 575 24.50 -6.47 8.09
CA LEU A 575 23.58 -7.39 8.77
C LEU A 575 22.30 -6.64 9.12
N SER A 576 21.16 -7.20 8.81
CA SER A 576 19.86 -6.69 9.25
C SER A 576 19.05 -7.79 9.91
N CYS A 577 18.39 -7.44 11.00
CA CYS A 577 17.54 -8.31 11.79
C CYS A 577 16.24 -7.59 12.11
N ARG A 578 15.14 -8.31 12.04
CA ARG A 578 13.82 -7.86 12.48
C ARG A 578 13.12 -8.94 13.26
N GLN A 579 12.42 -8.52 14.32
CA GLN A 579 11.51 -9.36 15.08
C GLN A 579 10.20 -8.59 15.31
N THR A 580 9.07 -9.20 14.99
CA THR A 580 7.75 -8.70 15.36
C THR A 580 7.18 -9.58 16.46
N PHE A 581 6.61 -8.93 17.48
CA PHE A 581 5.81 -9.60 18.50
C PHE A 581 4.36 -9.28 18.15
N GLY A 582 3.60 -10.31 17.77
CA GLY A 582 2.22 -10.16 17.33
C GLY A 582 1.33 -9.68 18.49
N GLY A 583 0.39 -8.81 18.16
CA GLY A 583 -0.76 -8.46 18.97
C GLY A 583 -2.01 -9.13 18.43
N LYS A 584 -3.15 -8.94 19.12
CA LYS A 584 -4.47 -9.27 18.61
C LYS A 584 -5.19 -7.97 18.29
N MET A 585 -5.77 -7.84 17.10
CA MET A 585 -6.51 -6.66 16.65
C MET A 585 -7.96 -7.00 16.39
N LEU A 586 -8.85 -6.01 16.51
CA LEU A 586 -10.23 -6.13 16.07
C LEU A 586 -10.31 -5.94 14.56
N ASP A 587 -10.96 -6.90 13.87
CA ASP A 587 -11.34 -6.81 12.46
C ASP A 587 -12.81 -7.19 12.33
N GLY A 588 -13.68 -6.19 12.35
CA GLY A 588 -15.12 -6.40 12.45
C GLY A 588 -15.49 -7.13 13.74
N LEU A 589 -16.20 -8.25 13.60
CA LEU A 589 -16.59 -9.13 14.71
C LEU A 589 -15.54 -10.21 15.03
N TYR A 590 -14.30 -10.03 14.55
CA TYR A 590 -13.22 -10.95 14.81
C TYR A 590 -12.11 -10.30 15.62
N ARG A 591 -11.52 -11.09 16.49
CA ARG A 591 -10.21 -10.82 17.09
C ARG A 591 -9.16 -11.60 16.33
N LYS A 592 -8.36 -10.93 15.51
CA LYS A 592 -7.30 -11.54 14.68
C LYS A 592 -5.94 -11.36 15.32
N GLY A 593 -5.20 -12.46 15.43
CA GLY A 593 -3.78 -12.40 15.78
C GLY A 593 -2.95 -11.85 14.61
N LEU A 594 -1.98 -10.99 14.91
CA LEU A 594 -1.02 -10.53 13.91
C LEU A 594 0.08 -11.56 13.68
N GLU A 595 0.54 -11.59 12.44
CA GLU A 595 1.66 -12.43 12.03
C GLU A 595 2.97 -12.03 12.75
N LYS A 596 3.63 -13.02 13.36
CA LYS A 596 4.92 -12.87 14.04
C LYS A 596 6.04 -13.03 13.02
N VAL A 597 6.34 -11.99 12.26
CA VAL A 597 7.41 -12.02 11.25
C VAL A 597 8.76 -11.79 11.88
N SER A 598 9.73 -12.60 11.52
CA SER A 598 11.14 -12.34 11.82
C SER A 598 12.02 -12.62 10.61
N TYR A 599 13.13 -11.90 10.48
CA TYR A 599 14.15 -12.22 9.50
C TYR A 599 15.55 -11.84 9.96
N LEU A 600 16.52 -12.54 9.40
CA LEU A 600 17.94 -12.23 9.47
C LEU A 600 18.49 -12.18 8.04
N SER A 601 19.24 -11.14 7.70
CA SER A 601 19.82 -10.97 6.37
C SER A 601 21.27 -10.50 6.50
N LEU A 602 22.19 -11.23 5.92
CA LEU A 602 23.61 -10.88 5.79
C LEU A 602 23.91 -10.60 4.33
N THR A 603 24.53 -9.45 4.04
CA THR A 603 24.89 -9.07 2.66
C THR A 603 26.35 -8.64 2.59
N TYR A 604 26.97 -8.90 1.44
CA TYR A 604 28.35 -8.53 1.10
C TYR A 604 28.39 -7.76 -0.23
N GLY A 605 28.89 -6.54 -0.20
CA GLY A 605 29.07 -5.68 -1.38
C GLY A 605 30.47 -5.85 -2.00
N TRP A 606 30.56 -6.09 -3.32
CA TRP A 606 31.80 -6.14 -4.06
C TRP A 606 31.68 -5.39 -5.38
N LYS A 607 32.32 -4.23 -5.46
CA LYS A 607 32.16 -3.31 -6.59
C LYS A 607 30.69 -2.99 -6.85
N ASN A 608 30.19 -3.35 -8.03
CA ASN A 608 28.80 -3.17 -8.45
C ASN A 608 27.89 -4.38 -8.13
N TRP A 609 28.43 -5.39 -7.43
CA TRP A 609 27.71 -6.60 -7.03
C TRP A 609 27.38 -6.59 -5.55
N GLN A 610 26.26 -7.20 -5.20
CA GLN A 610 25.94 -7.53 -3.83
C GLN A 610 25.42 -8.98 -3.77
N PHE A 611 25.94 -9.73 -2.81
CA PHE A 611 25.58 -11.11 -2.51
C PHE A 611 24.94 -11.13 -1.13
N GLY A 612 23.84 -11.88 -0.98
CA GLY A 612 23.15 -11.94 0.30
C GLY A 612 22.67 -13.36 0.64
N ALA A 613 22.63 -13.64 1.94
CA ALA A 613 21.94 -14.78 2.51
C ALA A 613 20.85 -14.26 3.46
N GLN A 614 19.66 -14.84 3.40
CA GLN A 614 18.50 -14.45 4.18
C GLN A 614 17.90 -15.67 4.85
N CYS A 615 17.41 -15.50 6.07
CA CYS A 615 16.61 -16.48 6.76
C CYS A 615 15.32 -15.78 7.26
N LEU A 616 14.17 -16.26 6.82
CA LEU A 616 12.87 -15.86 7.41
C LEU A 616 12.58 -16.79 8.59
N PHE A 617 11.96 -16.23 9.60
CA PHE A 617 11.58 -16.89 10.86
C PHE A 617 12.76 -17.56 11.62
N PRO A 618 13.96 -16.92 11.70
CA PRO A 618 15.12 -17.53 12.36
C PRO A 618 14.93 -17.79 13.85
N PHE A 619 14.04 -17.05 14.53
CA PHE A 619 13.87 -17.04 15.98
C PHE A 619 12.66 -17.85 16.48
N TYR A 620 11.97 -18.57 15.59
CA TYR A 620 10.86 -19.46 15.96
C TYR A 620 11.28 -20.91 15.78
N ASP A 621 11.28 -21.68 16.86
CA ASP A 621 11.66 -23.09 16.85
C ASP A 621 10.54 -24.02 16.39
N ASP A 622 9.29 -23.66 16.67
CA ASP A 622 8.12 -24.42 16.30
C ASP A 622 6.97 -23.47 16.03
N LYS A 623 6.47 -23.47 14.81
CA LYS A 623 5.14 -22.98 14.45
C LYS A 623 4.95 -21.46 14.59
N TYR A 624 5.04 -20.83 13.48
CA TYR A 624 4.22 -19.67 13.26
C TYR A 624 2.77 -20.07 13.55
N SER A 625 2.17 -19.53 14.60
CA SER A 625 0.77 -19.77 14.92
C SER A 625 0.04 -18.44 15.05
N ASN A 626 -1.03 -18.30 14.30
CA ASN A 626 -1.93 -17.17 14.35
C ASN A 626 -3.32 -17.64 14.72
N GLU A 627 -3.94 -17.00 15.71
CA GLU A 627 -5.27 -17.31 16.19
C GLU A 627 -6.26 -16.22 15.77
N THR A 628 -7.41 -16.63 15.25
CA THR A 628 -8.55 -15.75 14.97
C THR A 628 -9.77 -16.27 15.70
N VAL A 629 -10.49 -15.38 16.40
CA VAL A 629 -11.68 -15.71 17.18
C VAL A 629 -12.80 -14.74 16.82
N SER A 630 -13.99 -15.25 16.47
CA SER A 630 -15.17 -14.42 16.27
C SER A 630 -15.89 -14.11 17.59
N PHE A 631 -16.68 -13.04 17.59
CA PHE A 631 -17.68 -12.77 18.62
C PHE A 631 -19.04 -13.39 18.23
N ALA A 632 -19.89 -13.65 19.24
CA ALA A 632 -21.25 -14.18 18.99
C ALA A 632 -22.01 -13.37 17.92
N PRO A 633 -23.00 -13.96 17.18
CA PRO A 633 -23.70 -15.20 17.51
C PRO A 633 -23.07 -16.49 16.94
N VAL A 634 -22.13 -16.36 16.02
CA VAL A 634 -21.43 -17.51 15.42
C VAL A 634 -20.06 -17.64 16.07
N ARG A 635 -19.75 -18.83 16.59
CA ARG A 635 -18.42 -19.10 17.10
C ARG A 635 -17.53 -19.62 15.98
N HIS A 636 -16.52 -18.87 15.64
CA HIS A 636 -15.51 -19.26 14.66
C HIS A 636 -14.13 -19.02 15.26
N VAL A 637 -13.40 -20.08 15.51
CA VAL A 637 -12.04 -20.04 16.02
C VAL A 637 -11.13 -20.72 15.02
N THR A 638 -10.06 -20.08 14.62
CA THR A 638 -9.04 -20.67 13.75
C THR A 638 -7.66 -20.51 14.35
N GLN A 639 -6.84 -21.50 14.16
CA GLN A 639 -5.42 -21.49 14.48
C GLN A 639 -4.62 -21.96 13.28
N THR A 640 -3.87 -21.07 12.64
CA THR A 640 -3.05 -21.38 11.48
C THR A 640 -1.61 -21.64 11.92
N ASN A 641 -1.02 -22.75 11.43
CA ASN A 641 0.35 -23.15 11.70
C ASN A 641 1.08 -23.43 10.39
N LEU A 642 2.21 -22.80 10.19
CA LEU A 642 3.16 -23.13 9.12
C LEU A 642 4.03 -24.32 9.56
N ARG A 643 3.67 -25.55 9.16
CA ARG A 643 4.28 -26.77 9.72
C ARG A 643 5.54 -27.22 9.02
N THR A 644 5.66 -27.02 7.73
CA THR A 644 6.68 -27.72 6.96
C THR A 644 8.06 -27.05 6.92
N LYS A 645 8.13 -25.73 7.13
CA LYS A 645 9.40 -25.01 7.22
C LYS A 645 9.24 -23.73 8.01
N ASN A 646 9.46 -23.81 9.30
CA ASN A 646 9.54 -22.64 10.16
C ASN A 646 10.63 -21.66 9.74
N ARG A 647 11.66 -22.14 9.05
CA ARG A 647 12.80 -21.34 8.59
C ARG A 647 12.90 -21.43 7.08
N GLU A 648 12.83 -20.28 6.41
CA GLU A 648 13.06 -20.19 4.97
C GLU A 648 14.40 -19.54 4.68
N PHE A 649 15.26 -20.26 3.96
CA PHE A 649 16.53 -19.74 3.48
C PHE A 649 16.39 -19.26 2.03
N GLY A 650 17.04 -18.13 1.75
CA GLY A 650 17.15 -17.57 0.40
C GLY A 650 18.50 -16.92 0.18
N PHE A 651 18.93 -16.95 -1.08
CA PHE A 651 20.14 -16.28 -1.53
C PHE A 651 19.78 -15.18 -2.50
N THR A 652 20.48 -14.05 -2.42
CA THR A 652 20.27 -12.90 -3.30
C THR A 652 21.54 -12.55 -4.03
N ILE A 653 21.39 -12.24 -5.30
CA ILE A 653 22.45 -11.66 -6.14
C ILE A 653 21.88 -10.41 -6.77
N SER A 654 22.63 -9.33 -6.73
CA SER A 654 22.27 -8.14 -7.44
C SER A 654 23.46 -7.46 -8.06
N TRP A 655 23.20 -6.84 -9.18
CA TRP A 655 24.18 -6.09 -9.94
C TRP A 655 23.57 -4.77 -10.38
N PHE A 656 24.35 -3.71 -10.24
CA PHE A 656 23.96 -2.37 -10.64
C PHE A 656 25.06 -1.74 -11.47
N PHE A 657 24.73 -1.04 -12.54
CA PHE A 657 25.69 -0.26 -13.30
C PHE A 657 25.14 1.12 -13.70
N GLN A 658 26.05 2.06 -13.82
CA GLN A 658 25.77 3.39 -14.35
C GLN A 658 26.95 3.85 -15.18
N ARG A 659 26.69 4.37 -16.38
CA ARG A 659 27.71 4.90 -17.27
C ARG A 659 27.17 6.14 -17.99
N GLY A 660 27.82 7.32 -17.82
CA GLY A 660 27.42 8.55 -18.48
C GLY A 660 27.53 9.82 -17.59
N LYS A 661 27.10 10.96 -18.10
CA LYS A 661 27.05 12.27 -17.43
C LYS A 661 25.66 12.57 -16.87
N GLU A 662 25.56 13.43 -15.85
CA GLU A 662 24.32 13.65 -15.09
C GLU A 662 23.52 14.89 -15.50
N ASN A 663 22.19 14.81 -15.66
CA ASN A 663 21.19 15.91 -15.70
C ASN A 663 19.70 15.47 -15.54
N HIS A 664 18.71 16.35 -15.74
CA HIS A 664 17.52 16.46 -14.88
C HIS A 664 16.15 16.45 -15.56
N SER A 665 15.21 15.59 -15.20
CA SER A 665 13.75 15.87 -15.01
C SER A 665 12.94 14.69 -14.46
N ALA A 666 11.80 14.99 -13.84
CA ALA A 666 11.09 14.03 -13.06
C ALA A 666 9.57 14.32 -12.87
N LYS A 667 8.66 13.35 -13.03
CA LYS A 667 7.17 13.38 -13.00
C LYS A 667 6.59 13.66 -11.59
N SER A 668 5.51 14.40 -11.42
CA SER A 668 4.90 14.77 -10.13
C SER A 668 3.49 14.21 -9.88
N LEU A 669 2.85 13.58 -10.89
CA LEU A 669 1.55 12.91 -10.76
C LEU A 669 1.59 11.49 -11.36
N GLU A 670 0.82 10.58 -10.80
CA GLU A 670 0.55 9.26 -11.36
C GLU A 670 -0.69 8.65 -10.70
N ASN A 671 -1.55 8.07 -11.52
CA ASN A 671 -2.74 7.37 -11.09
C ASN A 671 -2.56 5.86 -11.19
N SER A 672 -3.24 5.10 -10.37
CA SER A 672 -3.28 3.65 -10.47
C SER A 672 -4.63 3.13 -10.00
N ASP A 673 -5.14 2.10 -10.69
CA ASP A 673 -6.27 1.33 -10.23
C ASP A 673 -5.77 0.05 -9.55
N VAL A 674 -6.19 -0.20 -8.32
CA VAL A 674 -5.79 -1.35 -7.50
C VAL A 674 -6.93 -2.34 -7.25
N ASP A 675 -8.18 -1.93 -7.55
CA ASP A 675 -9.35 -2.80 -7.40
C ASP A 675 -9.52 -3.69 -8.62
N SER A 676 -9.31 -4.99 -8.47
CA SER A 676 -9.37 -5.98 -9.55
C SER A 676 -10.77 -6.55 -9.79
N GLY A 677 -11.70 -6.38 -8.86
CA GLY A 677 -13.03 -7.01 -8.91
C GLY A 677 -13.03 -8.55 -8.72
N VAL A 678 -11.94 -9.12 -8.17
CA VAL A 678 -11.84 -10.56 -7.86
C VAL A 678 -12.37 -10.83 -6.46
N PHE A 679 -13.10 -11.93 -6.30
CA PHE A 679 -13.57 -12.35 -4.98
C PHE A 679 -12.43 -12.94 -4.15
N ARG A 680 -12.38 -12.57 -2.87
CA ARG A 680 -11.44 -13.15 -1.89
C ARG A 680 -12.16 -14.27 -1.13
N PHE A 681 -11.56 -15.45 -1.15
CA PHE A 681 -12.04 -16.65 -0.45
C PHE A 681 -11.38 -16.80 0.91
#